data_4cf1e710dc5c1f8379402cefe69c94ea
#
_entry.id   4cf1e710dc5c1f8379402cefe69c94ea
#
_cell.length_a   1.000
_cell.length_b   1.000
_cell.length_c   1.000
_cell.angle_alpha   90.00
_cell.angle_beta   90.00
_cell.angle_gamma   90.00
#
_symmetry.space_group_name_H-M   'P 1'
#
loop_
_entity.id
_entity.type
_entity.pdbx_description
1 polymer ?
#
loop_
_entity_poly.entity_id
_entity_poly.type
_entity_poly.pdbx_seq_one_letter_code
_entity_poly.pdbx_strand_id
1 'polypeptide(L)'
;MAEPLKKPEPPEPARDTHLIGTPFRRVDGRAKVTGTTKFADDLAFARMVYVRLVRSTVPHALIRGIDLSEAEKVDGVLGFLTGKDVPIPFGILPVSQDEHALCPDKVRFAGDPVVAVAAVTEDAAYEAAWKVKVDYEPLATISGIEEALATPEPRIQDHGDHGNVHKQVSMTFGDVEKGLAEADEIFEDVFFYEGNTHLPMEQHATVAVPEDDDRVTVYSSTQTPHYLHRALTKVLEIPASRVRVVACSNGGGFGGKSDPFNHEIVAAKMALKLGRPVKITLTREEVFYCHRGRHPVLMQMTTGIKKDGGRVSITAQRLRTALDGGAYGSYGVASTYYTGALQTVTYKMPAYEFQGVRTFTNKPPCGPKRGHGTPQPRFGFEVHLDKIAVKLGINPADLRLGMLAEPDSVTANWLRIGTMGLKRCIEAVVAGSGFRERWGKLPEGRGLGLACGSYLCGAGLPIYWNHMPQSGVQLKLDRSGCVAVFCGEAEIGQGSDSVLAAVVAEVLGIALADIRLCVADTDLTPVDLGSYSSRVTLMMGNAALQAAERARDLIAQAVSQQLEIPQSRLVFAERRVFDAADPDKGLSFQDAVIAAEARFGTLGTTGSYIPPRSPGRYRGAGVGPSPAYSYSASVVEVEVDPATGLWNPVHVWIAHDVGKCINPVLVMGQVEGGVYMGLGEVMMEEQVFRRLPRHLSGALVHKFPSVLEYKSPTFEDMPPMTTYLIEEPDPQGPFGAKEVGQGPLLPVMPAVANAIWDAVGVRVDQVPIHPHMILKGLQAKAQGAPARFGPKAFPEIDFGETLLVPTPDEGGDGTAINDYREKLRSGMRSSAGTMMTREEALQKKRLAALTTDLKGA
;
A
#
# COMPACT_ATOMS: atom_id res chain seq x y z
N MET A 1 2.48 19.73 -25.97
CA MET A 1 1.77 19.87 -24.67
C MET A 1 0.77 18.73 -24.58
N ALA A 2 0.69 18.04 -23.46
CA ALA A 2 -0.37 17.05 -23.26
C ALA A 2 -1.71 17.81 -23.15
N GLU A 3 -2.72 17.40 -23.89
CA GLU A 3 -4.05 17.97 -23.76
C GLU A 3 -4.76 17.37 -22.56
N PRO A 4 -5.62 18.15 -21.83
CA PRO A 4 -6.46 17.59 -20.80
C PRO A 4 -7.42 16.58 -21.43
N LEU A 5 -7.58 15.44 -20.77
CA LEU A 5 -8.53 14.43 -21.22
C LEU A 5 -9.97 14.98 -21.12
N LYS A 6 -10.66 15.03 -22.24
CA LYS A 6 -12.11 15.18 -22.24
C LYS A 6 -12.71 13.91 -21.64
N LYS A 7 -13.76 14.03 -20.81
CA LYS A 7 -14.52 12.86 -20.36
C LYS A 7 -14.93 12.05 -21.59
N PRO A 8 -14.48 10.79 -21.69
CA PRO A 8 -14.81 9.98 -22.85
C PRO A 8 -16.32 9.70 -22.87
N GLU A 9 -16.89 9.73 -24.05
CA GLU A 9 -18.27 9.24 -24.26
C GLU A 9 -18.35 7.75 -23.86
N PRO A 10 -19.49 7.29 -23.33
CA PRO A 10 -19.64 5.87 -23.01
C PRO A 10 -19.35 5.03 -24.26
N PRO A 11 -18.48 4.02 -24.14
CA PRO A 11 -18.09 3.22 -25.29
C PRO A 11 -19.29 2.49 -25.89
N GLU A 12 -19.38 2.45 -27.22
CA GLU A 12 -20.27 1.52 -27.90
C GLU A 12 -19.95 0.07 -27.49
N PRO A 13 -20.91 -0.85 -27.46
CA PRO A 13 -20.68 -2.24 -27.13
C PRO A 13 -19.59 -2.82 -28.05
N ALA A 14 -18.52 -3.28 -27.43
CA ALA A 14 -17.27 -3.67 -28.06
C ALA A 14 -17.43 -4.57 -29.28
N ARG A 15 -17.25 -4.02 -30.46
CA ARG A 15 -16.87 -4.75 -31.67
C ARG A 15 -15.35 -4.81 -31.82
N ASP A 16 -14.62 -4.05 -31.00
CA ASP A 16 -13.18 -3.84 -31.15
C ASP A 16 -12.40 -4.81 -30.28
N THR A 17 -11.48 -5.52 -30.90
CA THR A 17 -10.49 -6.39 -30.23
C THR A 17 -9.18 -5.66 -29.95
N HIS A 18 -9.08 -4.37 -30.29
CA HIS A 18 -8.00 -3.49 -29.91
C HIS A 18 -8.41 -2.71 -28.66
N LEU A 19 -7.90 -3.12 -27.50
CA LEU A 19 -8.34 -2.65 -26.19
C LEU A 19 -7.37 -1.68 -25.53
N ILE A 20 -6.06 -1.93 -25.69
CA ILE A 20 -5.03 -1.17 -24.97
C ILE A 20 -4.98 0.29 -25.45
N GLY A 21 -5.24 1.22 -24.52
CA GLY A 21 -5.31 2.66 -24.80
C GLY A 21 -6.71 3.17 -25.13
N THR A 22 -7.69 2.28 -25.19
CA THR A 22 -9.07 2.66 -25.49
C THR A 22 -9.98 2.56 -24.27
N PRO A 23 -11.08 3.33 -24.19
CA PRO A 23 -12.07 3.16 -23.15
C PRO A 23 -12.87 1.88 -23.38
N PHE A 24 -12.93 0.99 -22.41
CA PHE A 24 -13.79 -0.18 -22.42
C PHE A 24 -14.51 -0.32 -21.07
N ARG A 25 -15.67 -0.98 -21.08
CA ARG A 25 -16.46 -1.21 -19.87
C ARG A 25 -15.78 -2.23 -18.96
N ARG A 26 -15.88 -2.01 -17.66
CA ARG A 26 -15.46 -2.97 -16.66
C ARG A 26 -16.19 -4.30 -16.83
N VAL A 27 -15.47 -5.42 -16.71
CA VAL A 27 -16.03 -6.77 -16.77
C VAL A 27 -17.01 -7.05 -15.62
N ASP A 28 -16.78 -6.45 -14.47
CA ASP A 28 -17.60 -6.55 -13.25
C ASP A 28 -18.63 -5.41 -13.09
N GLY A 29 -18.58 -4.39 -13.96
CA GLY A 29 -19.35 -3.16 -13.79
C GLY A 29 -20.86 -3.39 -13.78
N ARG A 30 -21.39 -4.26 -14.67
CA ARG A 30 -22.85 -4.55 -14.71
C ARG A 30 -23.31 -5.18 -13.41
N ALA A 31 -22.59 -6.18 -12.90
CA ALA A 31 -22.95 -6.88 -11.66
C ALA A 31 -22.98 -5.92 -10.46
N LYS A 32 -22.02 -4.98 -10.40
CA LYS A 32 -21.95 -3.97 -9.33
C LYS A 32 -23.14 -3.01 -9.37
N VAL A 33 -23.44 -2.42 -10.52
CA VAL A 33 -24.53 -1.42 -10.62
C VAL A 33 -25.94 -2.03 -10.56
N THR A 34 -26.08 -3.34 -10.78
CA THR A 34 -27.36 -4.06 -10.61
C THR A 34 -27.50 -4.73 -9.25
N GLY A 35 -26.50 -4.63 -8.36
CA GLY A 35 -26.52 -5.23 -7.04
C GLY A 35 -26.41 -6.77 -7.03
N THR A 36 -25.93 -7.38 -8.12
CA THR A 36 -25.77 -8.85 -8.20
C THR A 36 -24.41 -9.34 -7.73
N THR A 37 -23.42 -8.43 -7.59
CA THR A 37 -22.15 -8.72 -6.97
C THR A 37 -22.35 -9.12 -5.51
N LYS A 38 -21.67 -10.20 -5.08
CA LYS A 38 -21.68 -10.65 -3.70
C LYS A 38 -20.40 -10.23 -3.00
N PHE A 39 -20.56 -9.49 -1.90
CA PHE A 39 -19.50 -9.17 -0.96
C PHE A 39 -19.46 -10.21 0.17
N ALA A 40 -18.43 -10.19 1.00
CA ALA A 40 -18.30 -11.18 2.06
C ALA A 40 -19.48 -11.16 3.03
N ASP A 41 -20.04 -9.98 3.34
CA ASP A 41 -21.19 -9.83 4.21
C ASP A 41 -22.52 -10.31 3.60
N ASP A 42 -22.62 -10.36 2.26
CA ASP A 42 -23.82 -10.87 1.56
C ASP A 42 -23.93 -12.40 1.56
N LEU A 43 -22.86 -13.10 1.97
CA LEU A 43 -22.86 -14.55 1.94
C LEU A 43 -23.71 -15.11 3.09
N ALA A 44 -24.56 -16.08 2.75
CA ALA A 44 -25.40 -16.79 3.70
C ALA A 44 -25.36 -18.30 3.43
N PHE A 45 -25.17 -19.08 4.50
CA PHE A 45 -25.12 -20.53 4.45
C PHE A 45 -26.14 -21.12 5.43
N ALA A 46 -26.60 -22.33 5.15
CA ALA A 46 -27.52 -23.04 6.04
C ALA A 46 -26.88 -23.22 7.44
N ARG A 47 -27.67 -23.00 8.48
CA ARG A 47 -27.24 -23.12 9.89
C ARG A 47 -26.08 -22.21 10.30
N MET A 48 -25.89 -21.09 9.60
CA MET A 48 -24.81 -20.13 9.88
C MET A 48 -24.90 -19.61 11.32
N VAL A 49 -23.74 -19.39 11.89
CA VAL A 49 -23.51 -18.86 13.24
C VAL A 49 -22.91 -17.47 13.13
N TYR A 50 -23.28 -16.59 14.05
CA TYR A 50 -22.76 -15.23 14.13
C TYR A 50 -21.83 -15.10 15.32
N VAL A 51 -20.75 -14.37 15.14
CA VAL A 51 -19.75 -14.16 16.19
C VAL A 51 -19.55 -12.68 16.46
N ARG A 52 -19.47 -12.33 17.75
CA ARG A 52 -19.05 -11.00 18.22
C ARG A 52 -17.79 -11.10 19.04
N LEU A 53 -16.92 -10.07 18.87
CA LEU A 53 -15.67 -9.96 19.60
C LEU A 53 -15.86 -9.04 20.82
N VAL A 54 -15.56 -9.56 22.00
CA VAL A 54 -15.43 -8.75 23.22
C VAL A 54 -14.05 -8.10 23.19
N ARG A 55 -14.05 -6.77 23.18
CA ARG A 55 -12.84 -5.97 23.03
C ARG A 55 -12.48 -5.29 24.34
N SER A 56 -11.16 -5.11 24.53
CA SER A 56 -10.65 -4.40 25.69
C SER A 56 -11.19 -2.98 25.80
N THR A 57 -11.62 -2.61 26.99
CA THR A 57 -12.01 -1.24 27.36
C THR A 57 -10.87 -0.44 27.95
N VAL A 58 -9.72 -1.08 28.19
CA VAL A 58 -8.52 -0.46 28.75
C VAL A 58 -7.37 -0.48 27.73
N PRO A 59 -6.48 0.51 27.75
CA PRO A 59 -5.45 0.63 26.72
C PRO A 59 -4.23 -0.26 26.93
N HIS A 60 -3.92 -0.66 28.17
CA HIS A 60 -2.78 -1.50 28.49
C HIS A 60 -3.02 -2.19 29.84
N ALA A 61 -3.14 -3.50 29.83
CA ALA A 61 -3.40 -4.27 31.04
C ALA A 61 -3.04 -5.76 30.89
N LEU A 62 -2.75 -6.42 32.00
CA LEU A 62 -2.72 -7.87 32.09
C LEU A 62 -4.17 -8.39 32.27
N ILE A 63 -4.49 -9.51 31.62
CA ILE A 63 -5.76 -10.21 31.77
C ILE A 63 -5.59 -11.19 32.94
N ARG A 64 -6.31 -10.94 34.06
CA ARG A 64 -6.26 -11.78 35.27
C ARG A 64 -7.35 -12.85 35.29
N GLY A 65 -8.47 -12.58 34.68
CA GLY A 65 -9.58 -13.53 34.61
C GLY A 65 -10.59 -13.15 33.53
N ILE A 66 -11.33 -14.16 33.07
CA ILE A 66 -12.47 -14.01 32.16
C ILE A 66 -13.62 -14.78 32.75
N ASP A 67 -14.74 -14.10 33.01
CA ASP A 67 -15.98 -14.70 33.51
C ASP A 67 -17.04 -14.73 32.40
N LEU A 68 -17.43 -15.93 31.99
CA LEU A 68 -18.39 -16.21 30.93
C LEU A 68 -19.76 -16.61 31.48
N SER A 69 -19.91 -16.76 32.81
CA SER A 69 -21.05 -17.41 33.46
C SER A 69 -22.41 -16.79 33.13
N GLU A 70 -22.51 -15.49 32.98
CA GLU A 70 -23.75 -14.79 32.57
C GLU A 70 -23.97 -14.81 31.06
N ALA A 71 -22.87 -14.83 30.28
CA ALA A 71 -22.93 -14.92 28.82
C ALA A 71 -23.40 -16.30 28.34
N GLU A 72 -23.04 -17.37 29.07
CA GLU A 72 -23.46 -18.75 28.79
C GLU A 72 -24.98 -18.96 28.95
N LYS A 73 -25.64 -18.11 29.73
CA LYS A 73 -27.11 -18.20 29.99
C LYS A 73 -27.95 -17.56 28.89
N VAL A 74 -27.33 -16.87 27.95
CA VAL A 74 -28.08 -16.22 26.87
C VAL A 74 -28.56 -17.27 25.88
N ASP A 75 -29.83 -17.22 25.58
CA ASP A 75 -30.45 -18.17 24.65
C ASP A 75 -29.86 -18.08 23.27
N GLY A 76 -29.51 -19.23 22.68
CA GLY A 76 -28.89 -19.28 21.36
C GLY A 76 -27.37 -19.17 21.33
N VAL A 77 -26.72 -19.00 22.48
CA VAL A 77 -25.25 -19.06 22.56
C VAL A 77 -24.76 -20.49 22.32
N LEU A 78 -23.75 -20.65 21.50
CA LEU A 78 -23.20 -21.95 21.09
C LEU A 78 -21.79 -22.21 21.62
N GLY A 79 -21.06 -21.15 21.98
CA GLY A 79 -19.71 -21.31 22.52
C GLY A 79 -18.87 -20.04 22.47
N PHE A 80 -17.67 -20.17 22.99
CA PHE A 80 -16.70 -19.10 23.17
C PHE A 80 -15.33 -19.54 22.68
N LEU A 81 -14.50 -18.58 22.29
CA LEU A 81 -13.05 -18.71 22.16
C LEU A 81 -12.37 -17.61 22.97
N THR A 82 -11.24 -17.96 23.55
CA THR A 82 -10.34 -17.05 24.27
C THR A 82 -8.93 -17.12 23.67
N GLY A 83 -8.01 -16.30 24.13
CA GLY A 83 -6.61 -16.36 23.69
C GLY A 83 -5.94 -17.71 23.92
N LYS A 84 -6.45 -18.52 24.87
CA LYS A 84 -5.95 -19.89 25.11
C LYS A 84 -6.31 -20.87 24.01
N ASP A 85 -7.39 -20.62 23.25
CA ASP A 85 -7.82 -21.45 22.13
C ASP A 85 -7.01 -21.14 20.84
N VAL A 86 -6.41 -19.95 20.76
CA VAL A 86 -5.64 -19.44 19.62
C VAL A 86 -4.36 -18.71 20.08
N PRO A 87 -3.43 -19.40 20.77
CA PRO A 87 -2.30 -18.77 21.45
C PRO A 87 -1.17 -18.35 20.51
N ILE A 88 -1.18 -18.81 19.25
CA ILE A 88 -0.09 -18.58 18.32
C ILE A 88 -0.21 -17.20 17.69
N PRO A 89 0.81 -16.33 17.80
CA PRO A 89 0.78 -15.03 17.17
C PRO A 89 0.95 -15.12 15.65
N PHE A 90 0.35 -14.17 14.95
CA PHE A 90 0.46 -13.99 13.51
C PHE A 90 0.95 -12.59 13.15
N GLY A 91 1.11 -12.33 11.87
CA GLY A 91 1.47 -11.03 11.31
C GLY A 91 1.87 -11.19 9.86
N ILE A 92 1.85 -10.09 9.13
CA ILE A 92 2.10 -10.09 7.69
C ILE A 92 3.60 -10.32 7.37
N LEU A 93 4.50 -9.65 8.07
CA LEU A 93 5.94 -9.80 7.88
C LEU A 93 6.49 -10.92 8.78
N PRO A 94 7.42 -11.74 8.28
CA PRO A 94 8.06 -12.78 9.11
C PRO A 94 8.79 -12.23 10.35
N VAL A 95 9.18 -10.96 10.33
CA VAL A 95 9.90 -10.28 11.41
C VAL A 95 9.00 -9.54 12.40
N SER A 96 7.69 -9.47 12.14
CA SER A 96 6.69 -8.77 12.95
C SER A 96 5.43 -9.63 13.07
N GLN A 97 5.57 -10.79 13.69
CA GLN A 97 4.45 -11.70 13.96
C GLN A 97 4.13 -11.64 15.46
N ASP A 98 3.47 -10.57 15.87
CA ASP A 98 3.27 -10.18 17.25
C ASP A 98 1.80 -10.01 17.66
N GLU A 99 0.87 -10.22 16.73
CA GLU A 99 -0.56 -10.05 16.93
C GLU A 99 -1.22 -11.40 17.26
N HIS A 100 -2.05 -11.44 18.30
CA HIS A 100 -2.87 -12.59 18.62
C HIS A 100 -4.29 -12.43 18.07
N ALA A 101 -4.89 -13.54 17.63
CA ALA A 101 -6.31 -13.52 17.19
C ALA A 101 -7.25 -13.11 18.32
N LEU A 102 -6.96 -13.56 19.55
CA LEU A 102 -7.54 -13.10 20.82
C LEU A 102 -6.39 -12.97 21.82
N CYS A 103 -6.37 -11.91 22.62
CA CYS A 103 -5.30 -11.67 23.59
C CYS A 103 -5.28 -12.76 24.67
N PRO A 104 -4.16 -13.49 24.84
CA PRO A 104 -4.09 -14.56 25.83
C PRO A 104 -3.83 -14.05 27.26
N ASP A 105 -3.05 -12.99 27.44
CA ASP A 105 -2.49 -12.55 28.73
C ASP A 105 -2.44 -11.03 28.90
N LYS A 106 -2.31 -10.26 27.83
CA LYS A 106 -2.09 -8.81 27.85
C LYS A 106 -2.83 -8.12 26.71
N VAL A 107 -3.60 -7.08 27.03
CA VAL A 107 -4.18 -6.15 26.06
C VAL A 107 -3.26 -4.95 25.89
N ARG A 108 -3.15 -4.43 24.66
CA ARG A 108 -2.17 -3.43 24.28
C ARG A 108 -2.77 -2.12 23.79
N PHE A 109 -4.07 -2.12 23.46
CA PHE A 109 -4.81 -0.89 23.13
C PHE A 109 -6.29 -1.08 23.46
N ALA A 110 -7.05 0.00 23.65
CA ALA A 110 -8.50 -0.05 23.81
C ALA A 110 -9.15 -0.46 22.48
N GLY A 111 -9.78 -1.62 22.45
CA GLY A 111 -10.26 -2.26 21.23
C GLY A 111 -9.60 -3.60 20.89
N ASP A 112 -8.56 -4.00 21.62
CA ASP A 112 -7.88 -5.29 21.45
C ASP A 112 -8.85 -6.46 21.74
N PRO A 113 -8.99 -7.50 20.88
CA PRO A 113 -9.97 -8.57 21.08
C PRO A 113 -9.50 -9.56 22.14
N VAL A 114 -10.42 -9.93 23.04
CA VAL A 114 -10.15 -10.83 24.19
C VAL A 114 -10.95 -12.12 24.12
N VAL A 115 -12.26 -12.02 23.83
CA VAL A 115 -13.16 -13.17 23.75
C VAL A 115 -13.98 -13.10 22.47
N ALA A 116 -14.23 -14.25 21.86
CA ALA A 116 -15.20 -14.39 20.78
C ALA A 116 -16.43 -15.17 21.29
N VAL A 117 -17.60 -14.64 21.03
CA VAL A 117 -18.89 -15.22 21.42
C VAL A 117 -19.66 -15.63 20.17
N ALA A 118 -20.03 -16.92 20.09
CA ALA A 118 -20.78 -17.49 18.97
C ALA A 118 -22.23 -17.78 19.36
N ALA A 119 -23.17 -17.31 18.53
CA ALA A 119 -24.60 -17.55 18.75
C ALA A 119 -25.35 -17.79 17.43
N VAL A 120 -26.59 -18.29 17.54
CA VAL A 120 -27.47 -18.58 16.39
C VAL A 120 -27.99 -17.32 15.68
N THR A 121 -27.99 -16.18 16.37
CA THR A 121 -28.35 -14.87 15.82
C THR A 121 -27.33 -13.81 16.22
N GLU A 122 -27.29 -12.72 15.49
CA GLU A 122 -26.43 -11.58 15.83
C GLU A 122 -26.81 -10.96 17.17
N ASP A 123 -28.12 -10.81 17.45
CA ASP A 123 -28.62 -10.21 18.68
C ASP A 123 -28.20 -11.03 19.91
N ALA A 124 -28.31 -12.37 19.85
CA ALA A 124 -27.83 -13.23 20.89
C ALA A 124 -26.33 -13.15 21.12
N ALA A 125 -25.54 -13.02 20.01
CA ALA A 125 -24.09 -12.84 20.11
C ALA A 125 -23.75 -11.49 20.77
N TYR A 126 -24.46 -10.41 20.42
CA TYR A 126 -24.32 -9.09 21.05
C TYR A 126 -24.67 -9.13 22.54
N GLU A 127 -25.87 -9.65 22.89
CA GLU A 127 -26.32 -9.76 24.29
C GLU A 127 -25.30 -10.52 25.15
N ALA A 128 -24.83 -11.66 24.65
CA ALA A 128 -23.85 -12.45 25.36
C ALA A 128 -22.51 -11.76 25.49
N ALA A 129 -22.04 -11.08 24.43
CA ALA A 129 -20.78 -10.31 24.45
C ALA A 129 -20.80 -9.21 25.54
N TRP A 130 -21.93 -8.53 25.73
CA TRP A 130 -22.10 -7.53 26.80
C TRP A 130 -22.07 -8.11 28.22
N LYS A 131 -22.38 -9.40 28.40
CA LYS A 131 -22.39 -10.08 29.69
C LYS A 131 -21.02 -10.66 30.08
N VAL A 132 -20.07 -10.74 29.13
CA VAL A 132 -18.70 -11.19 29.44
C VAL A 132 -18.01 -10.18 30.33
N LYS A 133 -17.37 -10.63 31.40
CA LYS A 133 -16.55 -9.78 32.27
C LYS A 133 -15.10 -10.19 32.16
N VAL A 134 -14.22 -9.19 32.01
CA VAL A 134 -12.78 -9.40 31.99
C VAL A 134 -12.16 -8.62 33.14
N ASP A 135 -11.37 -9.32 33.94
CA ASP A 135 -10.60 -8.74 35.04
C ASP A 135 -9.24 -8.26 34.51
N TYR A 136 -9.01 -6.97 34.62
CA TYR A 136 -7.82 -6.31 34.10
C TYR A 136 -6.96 -5.75 35.24
N GLU A 137 -5.65 -6.04 35.18
CA GLU A 137 -4.64 -5.34 35.98
C GLU A 137 -3.97 -4.26 35.10
N PRO A 138 -4.28 -2.97 35.30
CA PRO A 138 -3.81 -1.90 34.44
C PRO A 138 -2.27 -1.73 34.48
N LEU A 139 -1.69 -1.46 33.33
CA LEU A 139 -0.28 -1.07 33.14
C LEU A 139 -0.19 0.39 32.71
N ALA A 140 1.02 0.97 32.77
CA ALA A 140 1.26 2.31 32.27
C ALA A 140 0.94 2.40 30.77
N THR A 141 0.29 3.50 30.37
CA THR A 141 -0.16 3.73 28.99
C THR A 141 0.77 4.74 28.32
N ILE A 142 1.24 4.39 27.14
CA ILE A 142 2.12 5.19 26.29
C ILE A 142 1.31 5.70 25.08
N SER A 143 1.25 7.01 24.89
CA SER A 143 0.33 7.66 23.94
C SER A 143 0.98 8.34 22.75
N GLY A 144 2.29 8.40 22.66
CA GLY A 144 2.98 9.09 21.58
C GLY A 144 4.47 8.75 21.49
N ILE A 145 5.11 9.28 20.45
CA ILE A 145 6.49 9.00 20.07
C ILE A 145 7.45 9.36 21.22
N GLU A 146 7.38 10.59 21.73
CA GLU A 146 8.28 11.09 22.78
C GLU A 146 8.13 10.29 24.07
N GLU A 147 6.89 9.99 24.47
CA GLU A 147 6.60 9.16 25.65
C GLU A 147 7.16 7.73 25.47
N ALA A 148 7.04 7.15 24.27
CA ALA A 148 7.56 5.81 23.98
C ALA A 148 9.11 5.75 24.02
N LEU A 149 9.77 6.81 23.53
CA LEU A 149 11.22 6.92 23.57
C LEU A 149 11.74 7.12 25.01
N ALA A 150 11.00 7.87 25.84
CA ALA A 150 11.37 8.16 27.22
C ALA A 150 11.00 7.03 28.21
N THR A 151 10.10 6.10 27.84
CA THR A 151 9.53 5.08 28.73
C THR A 151 9.82 3.67 28.19
N PRO A 152 10.99 3.09 28.51
CA PRO A 152 11.35 1.76 28.03
C PRO A 152 10.51 0.64 28.65
N GLU A 153 9.96 0.83 29.87
CA GLU A 153 9.14 -0.12 30.60
C GLU A 153 7.86 0.54 31.16
N PRO A 154 6.69 -0.14 31.21
CA PRO A 154 6.50 -1.51 30.73
C PRO A 154 6.54 -1.57 29.20
N ARG A 155 7.13 -2.62 28.64
CA ARG A 155 7.13 -2.87 27.21
C ARG A 155 5.71 -3.21 26.71
N ILE A 156 5.30 -2.58 25.64
CA ILE A 156 4.04 -2.91 24.94
C ILE A 156 4.19 -4.26 24.25
N GLN A 157 5.33 -4.47 23.57
CA GLN A 157 5.71 -5.73 22.92
C GLN A 157 7.02 -6.26 23.46
N ASP A 158 7.18 -7.59 23.50
CA ASP A 158 8.38 -8.25 24.01
C ASP A 158 9.51 -8.33 22.98
N HIS A 159 9.27 -7.81 21.78
CA HIS A 159 10.22 -7.71 20.68
C HIS A 159 10.39 -6.24 20.23
N GLY A 160 11.26 -6.01 19.27
CA GLY A 160 11.67 -4.68 18.80
C GLY A 160 13.15 -4.46 19.05
N ASP A 161 13.67 -3.33 18.62
CA ASP A 161 15.11 -3.08 18.73
C ASP A 161 15.50 -2.81 20.20
N HIS A 162 14.72 -2.02 20.96
CA HIS A 162 14.87 -1.82 22.41
C HIS A 162 13.65 -1.11 23.02
N GLY A 163 13.37 -1.33 24.32
CA GLY A 163 12.27 -0.67 25.03
C GLY A 163 10.95 -0.73 24.26
N ASN A 164 10.34 0.42 24.01
CA ASN A 164 9.17 0.57 23.16
C ASN A 164 9.49 1.06 21.72
N VAL A 165 10.74 0.89 21.30
CA VAL A 165 11.17 1.11 19.90
C VAL A 165 11.02 -0.19 19.12
N HIS A 166 10.09 -0.18 18.13
CA HIS A 166 9.86 -1.33 17.26
C HIS A 166 11.00 -1.52 16.26
N LYS A 167 11.38 -0.45 15.58
CA LYS A 167 12.44 -0.48 14.55
C LYS A 167 13.18 0.84 14.50
N GLN A 168 14.50 0.72 14.40
CA GLN A 168 15.42 1.82 14.23
C GLN A 168 16.30 1.58 13.02
N VAL A 169 16.58 2.63 12.25
CA VAL A 169 17.38 2.60 11.03
C VAL A 169 18.24 3.84 10.96
N SER A 170 19.52 3.65 10.66
CA SER A 170 20.44 4.74 10.32
C SER A 170 21.34 4.31 9.17
N MET A 171 21.29 5.05 8.05
CA MET A 171 22.00 4.71 6.81
C MET A 171 22.48 6.00 6.13
N THR A 172 23.72 6.01 5.71
CA THR A 172 24.33 7.10 4.90
C THR A 172 24.82 6.54 3.58
N PHE A 173 24.46 7.17 2.51
CA PHE A 173 24.89 6.90 1.13
C PHE A 173 25.76 8.06 0.65
N GLY A 174 27.07 7.81 0.47
CA GLY A 174 28.05 8.85 0.21
C GLY A 174 28.41 9.68 1.45
N ASP A 175 29.12 10.77 1.24
CA ASP A 175 29.62 11.67 2.29
C ASP A 175 28.71 12.88 2.47
N VAL A 176 27.69 12.77 3.33
CA VAL A 176 26.70 13.83 3.58
C VAL A 176 27.34 15.03 4.28
N GLU A 177 28.29 14.82 5.20
CA GLU A 177 28.94 15.95 5.90
C GLU A 177 29.77 16.79 4.94
N LYS A 178 30.49 16.16 4.02
CA LYS A 178 31.19 16.86 2.94
C LYS A 178 30.21 17.61 2.04
N GLY A 179 29.12 16.94 1.62
CA GLY A 179 28.11 17.58 0.77
C GLY A 179 27.47 18.81 1.43
N LEU A 180 27.19 18.75 2.73
CA LEU A 180 26.70 19.91 3.50
C LEU A 180 27.77 21.01 3.63
N ALA A 181 29.04 20.66 3.83
CA ALA A 181 30.14 21.63 3.92
C ALA A 181 30.42 22.33 2.57
N GLU A 182 30.15 21.69 1.44
CA GLU A 182 30.29 22.25 0.09
C GLU A 182 29.08 23.09 -0.36
N ALA A 183 28.00 23.11 0.43
CA ALA A 183 26.80 23.88 0.14
C ALA A 183 27.04 25.39 0.34
N ASP A 184 26.44 26.21 -0.51
CA ASP A 184 26.40 27.67 -0.32
C ASP A 184 25.41 28.08 0.77
N GLU A 185 24.36 27.29 0.94
CA GLU A 185 23.32 27.50 1.97
C GLU A 185 22.74 26.18 2.44
N ILE A 186 22.54 26.02 3.74
CA ILE A 186 21.91 24.86 4.36
C ILE A 186 20.52 25.26 4.86
N PHE A 187 19.52 24.47 4.50
CA PHE A 187 18.13 24.65 4.94
C PHE A 187 17.74 23.52 5.86
N GLU A 188 17.02 23.86 6.92
CA GLU A 188 16.49 22.89 7.88
C GLU A 188 15.05 23.21 8.22
N ASP A 189 14.17 22.19 8.19
CA ASP A 189 12.77 22.30 8.55
C ASP A 189 12.27 21.05 9.29
N VAL A 190 11.25 21.23 10.11
CA VAL A 190 10.56 20.14 10.81
C VAL A 190 9.09 20.16 10.45
N PHE A 191 8.55 18.97 10.13
CA PHE A 191 7.16 18.76 9.68
C PHE A 191 6.48 17.66 10.48
N PHE A 192 5.15 17.72 10.54
CA PHE A 192 4.33 16.66 11.11
C PHE A 192 3.23 16.25 10.16
N TYR A 193 2.99 14.95 10.10
CA TYR A 193 1.89 14.37 9.33
C TYR A 193 1.05 13.51 10.27
N GLU A 194 -0.23 13.83 10.43
CA GLU A 194 -1.13 13.11 11.34
C GLU A 194 -1.60 11.78 10.75
N GLY A 195 -1.90 10.83 11.64
CA GLY A 195 -2.51 9.55 11.28
C GLY A 195 -3.96 9.71 10.85
N ASN A 196 -4.36 8.90 9.89
CA ASN A 196 -5.73 8.87 9.39
C ASN A 196 -6.14 7.46 8.95
N THR A 197 -7.46 7.23 8.76
CA THR A 197 -7.99 5.93 8.38
C THR A 197 -8.17 5.78 6.87
N HIS A 198 -8.30 4.54 6.38
CA HIS A 198 -8.61 4.21 4.98
C HIS A 198 -10.04 4.55 4.60
N LEU A 199 -10.95 4.45 5.55
CA LEU A 199 -12.39 4.68 5.41
C LEU A 199 -13.01 3.92 4.20
N PRO A 200 -12.77 2.60 4.03
CA PRO A 200 -13.43 1.86 2.97
C PRO A 200 -14.94 1.85 3.20
N MET A 201 -15.73 1.91 2.13
CA MET A 201 -17.20 1.87 2.22
C MET A 201 -17.67 0.54 2.81
N GLU A 202 -17.08 -0.57 2.41
CA GLU A 202 -17.31 -1.90 2.97
C GLU A 202 -16.54 -2.09 4.27
N GLN A 203 -17.21 -2.53 5.34
CA GLN A 203 -16.56 -3.01 6.55
C GLN A 203 -15.80 -4.32 6.28
N HIS A 204 -14.95 -4.72 7.24
CA HIS A 204 -14.32 -6.03 7.21
C HIS A 204 -15.36 -7.10 7.53
N ALA A 205 -15.46 -8.11 6.68
CA ALA A 205 -16.35 -9.24 6.84
C ALA A 205 -15.67 -10.53 6.39
N THR A 206 -16.01 -11.61 7.09
CA THR A 206 -15.56 -12.97 6.74
C THR A 206 -16.62 -14.00 7.04
N VAL A 207 -16.68 -15.04 6.21
CA VAL A 207 -17.47 -16.24 6.45
C VAL A 207 -16.57 -17.46 6.34
N ALA A 208 -16.44 -18.23 7.41
CA ALA A 208 -15.68 -19.47 7.42
C ALA A 208 -16.64 -20.64 7.34
N VAL A 209 -16.44 -21.54 6.40
CA VAL A 209 -17.26 -22.74 6.15
C VAL A 209 -16.41 -23.98 6.40
N PRO A 210 -16.74 -24.80 7.41
CA PRO A 210 -16.07 -26.08 7.59
C PRO A 210 -16.51 -27.06 6.50
N GLU A 211 -15.57 -27.83 6.00
CA GLU A 211 -15.77 -28.86 4.99
C GLU A 211 -15.40 -30.24 5.56
N ASP A 212 -15.60 -31.27 4.79
CA ASP A 212 -15.19 -32.61 5.18
C ASP A 212 -13.66 -32.73 5.38
N ASP A 213 -13.22 -33.69 6.17
CA ASP A 213 -11.81 -33.96 6.47
C ASP A 213 -11.06 -32.81 7.19
N ASP A 214 -11.74 -32.10 8.10
CA ASP A 214 -11.20 -30.94 8.83
C ASP A 214 -10.68 -29.82 7.93
N ARG A 215 -11.22 -29.68 6.73
CA ARG A 215 -10.95 -28.54 5.83
C ARG A 215 -11.81 -27.34 6.23
N VAL A 216 -11.32 -26.16 5.89
CA VAL A 216 -12.07 -24.92 6.07
C VAL A 216 -11.87 -24.01 4.86
N THR A 217 -12.99 -23.54 4.29
CA THR A 217 -12.97 -22.45 3.29
C THR A 217 -13.34 -21.13 3.98
N VAL A 218 -12.48 -20.12 3.82
CA VAL A 218 -12.65 -18.78 4.37
C VAL A 218 -12.90 -17.79 3.24
N TYR A 219 -14.12 -17.28 3.18
CA TYR A 219 -14.51 -16.17 2.31
C TYR A 219 -14.27 -14.88 3.05
N SER A 220 -13.45 -13.98 2.51
CA SER A 220 -13.08 -12.75 3.22
C SER A 220 -12.95 -11.54 2.29
N SER A 221 -13.21 -10.37 2.85
CA SER A 221 -12.92 -9.08 2.23
C SER A 221 -11.43 -8.73 2.36
N THR A 222 -10.54 -9.58 1.85
CA THR A 222 -9.08 -9.43 1.92
C THR A 222 -8.46 -8.98 0.60
N GLN A 223 -7.37 -8.22 0.67
CA GLN A 223 -6.53 -7.86 -0.48
C GLN A 223 -5.43 -8.91 -0.76
N THR A 224 -5.17 -9.82 0.20
CA THR A 224 -3.97 -10.67 0.22
C THR A 224 -4.31 -12.11 0.62
N PRO A 225 -5.07 -12.85 -0.22
CA PRO A 225 -5.60 -14.17 0.17
C PRO A 225 -4.51 -15.17 0.56
N HIS A 226 -3.36 -15.18 -0.12
CA HIS A 226 -2.27 -16.09 0.20
C HIS A 226 -1.54 -15.74 1.52
N TYR A 227 -1.51 -14.45 1.90
CA TYR A 227 -1.00 -14.07 3.23
C TYR A 227 -1.96 -14.53 4.33
N LEU A 228 -3.27 -14.36 4.12
CA LEU A 228 -4.29 -14.86 5.05
C LEU A 228 -4.23 -16.38 5.16
N HIS A 229 -4.13 -17.09 4.03
CA HIS A 229 -3.95 -18.54 4.00
C HIS A 229 -2.76 -18.99 4.87
N ARG A 230 -1.60 -18.33 4.72
CA ARG A 230 -0.42 -18.61 5.54
C ARG A 230 -0.66 -18.37 7.04
N ALA A 231 -1.33 -17.29 7.39
CA ALA A 231 -1.64 -16.97 8.78
C ALA A 231 -2.60 -17.99 9.40
N LEU A 232 -3.66 -18.37 8.68
CA LEU A 232 -4.61 -19.40 9.10
C LEU A 232 -3.92 -20.76 9.34
N THR A 233 -3.10 -21.20 8.38
CA THR A 233 -2.33 -22.43 8.49
C THR A 233 -1.45 -22.45 9.74
N LYS A 234 -0.76 -21.32 10.02
CA LYS A 234 0.11 -21.18 11.18
C LYS A 234 -0.68 -21.21 12.49
N VAL A 235 -1.72 -20.38 12.62
CA VAL A 235 -2.44 -20.20 13.90
C VAL A 235 -3.35 -21.36 14.22
N LEU A 236 -3.97 -21.97 13.21
CA LEU A 236 -4.83 -23.14 13.39
C LEU A 236 -4.07 -24.45 13.54
N GLU A 237 -2.76 -24.45 13.21
CA GLU A 237 -1.88 -25.63 13.24
C GLU A 237 -2.39 -26.80 12.37
N ILE A 238 -2.98 -26.46 11.22
CA ILE A 238 -3.49 -27.45 10.25
C ILE A 238 -2.69 -27.39 8.95
N PRO A 239 -2.61 -28.49 8.18
CA PRO A 239 -1.92 -28.50 6.90
C PRO A 239 -2.45 -27.43 5.93
N ALA A 240 -1.55 -26.82 5.16
CA ALA A 240 -1.92 -25.81 4.16
C ALA A 240 -2.98 -26.30 3.16
N SER A 241 -2.95 -27.58 2.80
CA SER A 241 -3.92 -28.23 1.92
C SER A 241 -5.33 -28.35 2.50
N ARG A 242 -5.53 -28.03 3.79
CA ARG A 242 -6.83 -28.05 4.45
C ARG A 242 -7.44 -26.66 4.65
N VAL A 243 -6.74 -25.63 4.19
CA VAL A 243 -7.19 -24.23 4.23
C VAL A 243 -7.38 -23.74 2.82
N ARG A 244 -8.56 -23.22 2.52
CA ARG A 244 -8.84 -22.47 1.30
C ARG A 244 -9.27 -21.06 1.67
N VAL A 245 -8.71 -20.07 0.99
CA VAL A 245 -9.13 -18.66 1.13
C VAL A 245 -9.66 -18.19 -0.22
N VAL A 246 -10.84 -17.61 -0.20
CA VAL A 246 -11.47 -16.97 -1.36
C VAL A 246 -11.68 -15.49 -1.01
N ALA A 247 -10.94 -14.62 -1.67
CA ALA A 247 -11.22 -13.19 -1.52
C ALA A 247 -12.50 -12.85 -2.28
N CYS A 248 -13.46 -12.29 -1.57
CA CYS A 248 -14.69 -11.75 -2.15
C CYS A 248 -14.41 -10.41 -2.86
N SER A 249 -15.34 -9.96 -3.69
CA SER A 249 -15.31 -8.58 -4.16
C SER A 249 -15.20 -7.61 -2.98
N ASN A 250 -14.33 -6.61 -3.08
CA ASN A 250 -14.13 -5.65 -2.01
C ASN A 250 -14.72 -4.29 -2.35
N GLY A 251 -15.42 -3.69 -1.40
CA GLY A 251 -15.95 -2.33 -1.44
C GLY A 251 -14.94 -1.28 -0.97
N GLY A 252 -13.69 -1.37 -1.50
CA GLY A 252 -12.55 -0.58 -1.13
C GLY A 252 -11.63 -1.26 -0.10
N GLY A 253 -10.35 -0.97 -0.20
CA GLY A 253 -9.34 -1.51 0.72
C GLY A 253 -8.26 -0.47 1.05
N PHE A 254 -7.66 0.14 0.03
CA PHE A 254 -6.64 1.19 0.12
C PHE A 254 -5.41 0.84 0.99
N GLY A 255 -5.19 -0.46 1.25
CA GLY A 255 -4.21 -1.00 2.17
C GLY A 255 -4.79 -1.47 3.52
N GLY A 256 -6.00 -1.06 3.88
CA GLY A 256 -6.65 -1.41 5.14
C GLY A 256 -7.10 -2.87 5.27
N LYS A 257 -7.08 -3.62 4.16
CA LYS A 257 -7.45 -5.05 4.12
C LYS A 257 -6.28 -5.93 3.62
N SER A 258 -5.03 -5.44 3.78
CA SER A 258 -3.83 -6.14 3.30
C SER A 258 -3.14 -7.01 4.34
N ASP A 259 -3.45 -6.86 5.62
CA ASP A 259 -2.98 -7.75 6.67
C ASP A 259 -3.95 -8.94 6.83
N PRO A 260 -3.51 -10.09 7.34
CA PRO A 260 -4.41 -11.02 8.03
C PRO A 260 -4.97 -10.35 9.30
N PHE A 261 -6.23 -10.60 9.61
CA PHE A 261 -6.88 -10.02 10.78
C PHE A 261 -7.42 -11.08 11.75
N ASN A 262 -7.60 -10.67 12.99
CA ASN A 262 -8.10 -11.51 14.07
C ASN A 262 -9.49 -12.11 13.77
N HIS A 263 -10.42 -11.35 13.19
CA HIS A 263 -11.77 -11.83 12.90
C HIS A 263 -11.79 -13.00 11.90
N GLU A 264 -10.85 -13.02 10.93
CA GLU A 264 -10.71 -14.10 9.95
C GLU A 264 -10.26 -15.40 10.62
N ILE A 265 -9.27 -15.31 11.50
CA ILE A 265 -8.72 -16.45 12.25
C ILE A 265 -9.75 -16.99 13.25
N VAL A 266 -10.42 -16.09 13.97
CA VAL A 266 -11.48 -16.46 14.92
C VAL A 266 -12.65 -17.15 14.21
N ALA A 267 -13.09 -16.64 13.05
CA ALA A 267 -14.15 -17.26 12.27
C ALA A 267 -13.79 -18.69 11.85
N ALA A 268 -12.59 -18.90 11.34
CA ALA A 268 -12.11 -20.21 10.92
C ALA A 268 -11.99 -21.19 12.10
N LYS A 269 -11.41 -20.76 13.23
CA LYS A 269 -11.31 -21.59 14.44
C LYS A 269 -12.66 -21.96 15.00
N MET A 270 -13.59 -21.00 15.05
CA MET A 270 -14.94 -21.22 15.55
C MET A 270 -15.75 -22.16 14.62
N ALA A 271 -15.58 -22.01 13.29
CA ALA A 271 -16.24 -22.88 12.31
C ALA A 271 -15.81 -24.35 12.47
N LEU A 272 -14.51 -24.59 12.61
CA LEU A 272 -13.97 -25.93 12.88
C LEU A 272 -14.46 -26.50 14.23
N LYS A 273 -14.52 -25.66 15.28
CA LYS A 273 -14.99 -26.05 16.62
C LYS A 273 -16.47 -26.46 16.64
N LEU A 274 -17.31 -25.72 15.92
CA LEU A 274 -18.77 -25.92 15.94
C LEU A 274 -19.29 -26.83 14.81
N GLY A 275 -18.49 -27.14 13.79
CA GLY A 275 -18.92 -27.85 12.60
C GLY A 275 -20.02 -27.10 11.82
N ARG A 276 -20.01 -25.77 11.82
CA ARG A 276 -21.03 -24.92 11.21
C ARG A 276 -20.40 -23.70 10.56
N PRO A 277 -21.00 -23.17 9.47
CA PRO A 277 -20.56 -21.90 8.91
C PRO A 277 -20.62 -20.77 9.95
N VAL A 278 -19.57 -19.95 10.00
CA VAL A 278 -19.42 -18.84 10.95
C VAL A 278 -19.18 -17.53 10.21
N LYS A 279 -19.97 -16.51 10.53
CA LYS A 279 -19.84 -15.14 10.02
C LYS A 279 -19.36 -14.19 11.10
N ILE A 280 -18.42 -13.31 10.74
CA ILE A 280 -18.04 -12.13 11.51
C ILE A 280 -18.04 -10.93 10.57
N THR A 281 -18.87 -9.93 10.90
CA THR A 281 -18.85 -8.62 10.23
C THR A 281 -18.56 -7.57 11.30
N LEU A 282 -17.52 -6.79 11.08
CA LEU A 282 -17.14 -5.71 11.99
C LEU A 282 -18.11 -4.53 11.84
N THR A 283 -18.45 -3.89 12.93
CA THR A 283 -19.16 -2.61 12.88
C THR A 283 -18.25 -1.52 12.34
N ARG A 284 -18.83 -0.39 11.93
CA ARG A 284 -18.01 0.77 11.49
C ARG A 284 -17.08 1.26 12.60
N GLU A 285 -17.51 1.24 13.84
CA GLU A 285 -16.68 1.59 15.00
C GLU A 285 -15.51 0.61 15.16
N GLU A 286 -15.79 -0.71 15.08
CA GLU A 286 -14.73 -1.72 15.15
C GLU A 286 -13.69 -1.57 14.05
N VAL A 287 -14.07 -1.14 12.83
CA VAL A 287 -13.12 -0.87 11.76
C VAL A 287 -12.12 0.22 12.16
N PHE A 288 -12.52 1.24 12.92
CA PHE A 288 -11.59 2.25 13.44
C PHE A 288 -10.58 1.68 14.45
N TYR A 289 -10.93 0.61 15.15
CA TYR A 289 -10.04 -0.03 16.13
C TYR A 289 -9.17 -1.15 15.58
N CYS A 290 -9.57 -1.83 14.52
CA CYS A 290 -8.87 -3.03 14.09
C CYS A 290 -8.03 -2.88 12.82
N HIS A 291 -8.38 -1.97 11.92
CA HIS A 291 -7.65 -1.85 10.67
C HIS A 291 -6.41 -0.96 10.82
N ARG A 292 -5.53 -0.98 9.81
CA ARG A 292 -4.22 -0.33 9.81
C ARG A 292 -4.29 1.09 9.25
N GLY A 293 -4.35 2.12 10.10
CA GLY A 293 -4.29 3.51 9.67
C GLY A 293 -2.91 3.96 9.19
N ARG A 294 -2.85 5.15 8.57
CA ARG A 294 -1.59 5.80 8.22
C ARG A 294 -0.83 6.17 9.51
N HIS A 295 0.48 5.95 9.53
CA HIS A 295 1.33 6.36 10.64
C HIS A 295 1.35 7.87 10.81
N PRO A 296 1.15 8.41 12.03
CA PRO A 296 1.64 9.74 12.36
C PRO A 296 3.15 9.78 12.23
N VAL A 297 3.71 10.80 11.57
CA VAL A 297 5.16 10.93 11.36
C VAL A 297 5.62 12.35 11.65
N LEU A 298 6.55 12.47 12.58
CA LEU A 298 7.37 13.67 12.76
C LEU A 298 8.64 13.51 11.93
N MET A 299 9.04 14.56 11.21
CA MET A 299 10.18 14.49 10.31
C MET A 299 11.00 15.79 10.32
N GLN A 300 12.31 15.63 10.18
CA GLN A 300 13.27 16.72 10.02
C GLN A 300 14.02 16.55 8.71
N MET A 301 14.20 17.63 7.97
CA MET A 301 14.91 17.67 6.71
C MET A 301 15.99 18.70 6.76
N THR A 302 17.22 18.31 6.38
CA THR A 302 18.38 19.21 6.22
C THR A 302 18.92 19.05 4.81
N THR A 303 18.92 20.13 4.02
CA THR A 303 19.31 20.12 2.60
C THR A 303 20.41 21.14 2.36
N GLY A 304 21.54 20.68 1.82
CA GLY A 304 22.59 21.54 1.30
C GLY A 304 22.28 21.94 -0.14
N ILE A 305 22.35 23.24 -0.43
CA ILE A 305 22.07 23.85 -1.73
C ILE A 305 23.31 24.53 -2.27
N LYS A 306 23.66 24.26 -3.52
CA LYS A 306 24.72 24.95 -4.27
C LYS A 306 24.15 25.73 -5.45
N LYS A 307 24.67 26.92 -5.66
CA LYS A 307 24.31 27.84 -6.76
C LYS A 307 25.49 27.94 -7.71
N ASP A 308 25.33 27.57 -8.95
CA ASP A 308 26.35 27.66 -9.96
C ASP A 308 25.81 28.17 -11.30
N GLY A 309 26.24 29.33 -11.74
CA GLY A 309 25.88 29.92 -13.03
C GLY A 309 24.37 30.01 -13.30
N GLY A 310 23.54 30.23 -12.25
CA GLY A 310 22.09 30.29 -12.36
C GLY A 310 21.40 28.92 -12.20
N ARG A 311 22.16 27.84 -12.05
CA ARG A 311 21.65 26.51 -11.66
C ARG A 311 21.66 26.36 -10.14
N VAL A 312 20.68 25.65 -9.64
CA VAL A 312 20.60 25.26 -8.23
C VAL A 312 20.58 23.73 -8.15
N SER A 313 21.39 23.17 -7.26
CA SER A 313 21.49 21.73 -7.06
C SER A 313 21.54 21.38 -5.58
N ILE A 314 21.09 20.19 -5.26
CA ILE A 314 21.24 19.59 -3.94
C ILE A 314 22.64 19.00 -3.85
N THR A 315 23.40 19.35 -2.81
CA THR A 315 24.73 18.75 -2.53
C THR A 315 24.61 17.54 -1.62
N ALA A 316 23.73 17.62 -0.62
CA ALA A 316 23.41 16.53 0.28
C ALA A 316 22.00 16.70 0.87
N GLN A 317 21.40 15.59 1.25
CA GLN A 317 20.11 15.55 1.93
C GLN A 317 20.20 14.66 3.16
N ARG A 318 19.77 15.15 4.32
CA ARG A 318 19.52 14.37 5.54
C ARG A 318 18.04 14.35 5.83
N LEU A 319 17.46 13.16 6.03
CA LEU A 319 16.07 12.96 6.42
C LEU A 319 16.01 12.16 7.71
N ARG A 320 15.35 12.71 8.72
CA ARG A 320 15.02 12.02 9.97
C ARG A 320 13.53 11.84 10.09
N THR A 321 13.08 10.65 10.49
CA THR A 321 11.66 10.35 10.68
C THR A 321 11.41 9.60 11.98
N ALA A 322 10.35 10.00 12.70
CA ALA A 322 9.87 9.29 13.88
C ALA A 322 8.38 8.97 13.68
N LEU A 323 8.06 7.68 13.74
CA LEU A 323 6.74 7.13 13.45
C LEU A 323 6.07 6.61 14.71
N ASP A 324 4.80 6.99 14.92
CA ASP A 324 3.92 6.30 15.87
C ASP A 324 3.34 5.05 15.20
N GLY A 325 3.65 3.88 15.74
CA GLY A 325 3.31 2.60 15.15
C GLY A 325 2.04 1.96 15.70
N GLY A 326 1.49 2.49 16.78
CA GLY A 326 0.45 1.78 17.53
C GLY A 326 0.98 0.52 18.21
N ALA A 327 0.08 -0.38 18.61
CA ALA A 327 0.40 -1.48 19.52
C ALA A 327 1.09 -2.68 18.86
N TYR A 328 1.05 -2.82 17.53
CA TYR A 328 1.54 -4.00 16.81
C TYR A 328 2.42 -3.67 15.60
N GLY A 329 3.18 -4.68 15.17
CA GLY A 329 4.16 -4.53 14.11
C GLY A 329 3.58 -4.28 12.73
N SER A 330 2.60 -5.08 12.28
CA SER A 330 2.05 -5.01 10.91
C SER A 330 3.18 -4.92 9.86
N TYR A 331 3.05 -4.02 8.88
CA TYR A 331 4.12 -3.66 7.93
C TYR A 331 5.15 -2.66 8.49
N GLY A 332 5.18 -2.41 9.81
CA GLY A 332 5.91 -1.31 10.42
C GLY A 332 7.40 -1.23 10.09
N VAL A 333 8.09 -2.38 10.00
CA VAL A 333 9.49 -2.41 9.56
C VAL A 333 9.61 -1.84 8.15
N ALA A 334 8.77 -2.28 7.22
CA ALA A 334 8.73 -1.75 5.85
C ALA A 334 8.35 -0.26 5.84
N SER A 335 7.36 0.15 6.64
CA SER A 335 6.94 1.56 6.74
C SER A 335 8.09 2.46 7.15
N THR A 336 8.92 2.03 8.11
CA THR A 336 10.10 2.79 8.54
C THR A 336 11.07 3.03 7.39
N TYR A 337 11.40 2.00 6.61
CA TYR A 337 12.28 2.15 5.44
C TYR A 337 11.65 2.98 4.32
N TYR A 338 10.33 2.85 4.07
CA TYR A 338 9.65 3.60 3.01
C TYR A 338 9.66 5.10 3.24
N THR A 339 9.67 5.57 4.49
CA THR A 339 9.76 7.02 4.76
C THR A 339 11.06 7.63 4.21
N GLY A 340 12.12 6.85 4.05
CA GLY A 340 13.40 7.30 3.48
C GLY A 340 13.66 6.89 2.03
N ALA A 341 13.11 5.76 1.57
CA ALA A 341 13.62 5.11 0.37
C ALA A 341 13.42 5.90 -0.94
N LEU A 342 12.23 6.50 -1.14
CA LEU A 342 11.81 7.03 -2.44
C LEU A 342 12.09 8.53 -2.68
N GLN A 343 12.87 9.20 -1.82
CA GLN A 343 13.15 10.63 -2.00
C GLN A 343 14.06 10.86 -3.22
N THR A 344 15.04 10.01 -3.40
CA THR A 344 16.10 10.12 -4.40
C THR A 344 15.64 9.78 -5.83
N VAL A 345 14.52 9.10 -6.02
CA VAL A 345 14.00 8.81 -7.37
C VAL A 345 13.27 9.98 -8.01
N THR A 346 13.03 11.06 -7.25
CA THR A 346 12.37 12.28 -7.75
C THR A 346 13.39 13.36 -8.08
N TYR A 347 14.37 13.58 -7.20
CA TYR A 347 15.38 14.61 -7.34
C TYR A 347 16.79 14.03 -7.19
N LYS A 348 17.74 14.60 -7.91
CA LYS A 348 19.15 14.20 -7.86
C LYS A 348 19.75 14.61 -6.52
N MET A 349 20.22 13.63 -5.76
CA MET A 349 20.88 13.80 -4.46
C MET A 349 22.20 13.02 -4.48
N PRO A 350 23.37 13.69 -4.58
CA PRO A 350 24.67 13.02 -4.66
C PRO A 350 25.03 12.26 -3.37
N ALA A 351 24.64 12.81 -2.21
CA ALA A 351 24.80 12.19 -0.91
C ALA A 351 23.49 12.24 -0.14
N TYR A 352 23.14 11.13 0.53
CA TYR A 352 21.86 10.97 1.19
C TYR A 352 21.98 10.23 2.52
N GLU A 353 21.45 10.81 3.59
CA GLU A 353 21.34 10.16 4.90
C GLU A 353 19.87 9.99 5.27
N PHE A 354 19.55 8.80 5.72
CA PHE A 354 18.24 8.47 6.26
C PHE A 354 18.34 7.86 7.66
N GLN A 355 17.63 8.48 8.61
CA GLN A 355 17.48 8.00 9.96
C GLN A 355 15.98 7.88 10.30
N GLY A 356 15.55 6.69 10.69
CA GLY A 356 14.15 6.40 10.97
C GLY A 356 13.97 5.63 12.27
N VAL A 357 12.96 5.99 13.06
CA VAL A 357 12.52 5.23 14.23
C VAL A 357 11.01 5.03 14.19
N ARG A 358 10.55 3.85 14.54
CA ARG A 358 9.14 3.53 14.75
C ARG A 358 8.95 3.02 16.18
N THR A 359 8.03 3.65 16.90
CA THR A 359 7.71 3.31 18.27
C THR A 359 6.45 2.47 18.37
N PHE A 360 6.33 1.70 19.45
CA PHE A 360 5.06 1.13 19.91
C PHE A 360 4.35 2.12 20.82
N THR A 361 3.02 2.21 20.68
CA THR A 361 2.13 3.01 21.54
C THR A 361 0.85 2.23 21.82
N ASN A 362 0.10 2.60 22.86
CA ASN A 362 -1.16 1.93 23.22
C ASN A 362 -2.36 2.44 22.39
N LYS A 363 -2.15 2.53 21.08
CA LYS A 363 -3.15 2.91 20.06
C LYS A 363 -3.41 1.75 19.11
N PRO A 364 -4.51 1.75 18.34
CA PRO A 364 -4.68 0.82 17.22
C PRO A 364 -3.44 0.79 16.34
N PRO A 365 -3.05 -0.38 15.81
CA PRO A 365 -1.83 -0.50 15.01
C PRO A 365 -1.92 0.31 13.72
N CYS A 366 -0.79 0.93 13.34
CA CYS A 366 -0.62 1.58 12.05
C CYS A 366 -0.03 0.62 11.03
N GLY A 367 -0.37 0.82 9.76
CA GLY A 367 0.08 -0.01 8.65
C GLY A 367 0.04 0.73 7.31
N PRO A 368 -0.06 -0.01 6.18
CA PRO A 368 -0.07 0.60 4.86
C PRO A 368 -1.41 1.31 4.58
N LYS A 369 -1.34 2.55 4.17
CA LYS A 369 -2.44 3.27 3.51
C LYS A 369 -1.92 3.79 2.17
N ARG A 370 -2.79 3.93 1.17
CA ARG A 370 -2.49 4.38 -0.20
C ARG A 370 -1.29 5.34 -0.24
N GLY A 371 -0.19 4.95 -0.92
CA GLY A 371 1.10 5.64 -0.87
C GLY A 371 2.08 5.15 0.21
N HIS A 372 1.77 4.11 0.96
CA HIS A 372 2.51 3.47 2.08
C HIS A 372 3.87 4.07 2.43
N GLY A 373 3.94 4.85 3.53
CA GLY A 373 5.18 5.45 4.06
C GLY A 373 5.72 6.66 3.27
N THR A 374 5.21 6.93 2.06
CA THR A 374 5.76 7.96 1.16
C THR A 374 5.07 9.33 1.26
N PRO A 375 3.74 9.44 1.48
CA PRO A 375 3.07 10.75 1.55
C PRO A 375 3.63 11.68 2.61
N GLN A 376 3.97 11.14 3.77
CA GLN A 376 4.46 11.92 4.90
C GLN A 376 5.77 12.65 4.56
N PRO A 377 6.88 11.95 4.21
CA PRO A 377 8.13 12.63 3.87
C PRO A 377 8.02 13.42 2.55
N ARG A 378 7.15 13.01 1.63
CA ARG A 378 6.90 13.78 0.41
C ARG A 378 6.23 15.11 0.71
N PHE A 379 5.26 15.15 1.62
CA PHE A 379 4.67 16.40 2.10
C PHE A 379 5.76 17.35 2.63
N GLY A 380 6.57 16.86 3.57
CA GLY A 380 7.62 17.70 4.15
C GLY A 380 8.62 18.18 3.12
N PHE A 381 9.10 17.27 2.25
CA PHE A 381 10.14 17.61 1.28
C PHE A 381 9.67 18.60 0.20
N GLU A 382 8.44 18.45 -0.31
CA GLU A 382 7.90 19.37 -1.32
C GLU A 382 7.58 20.76 -0.75
N VAL A 383 7.14 20.84 0.52
CA VAL A 383 6.98 22.12 1.22
C VAL A 383 8.36 22.74 1.51
N HIS A 384 9.34 21.94 1.91
CA HIS A 384 10.72 22.37 2.12
C HIS A 384 11.34 22.96 0.84
N LEU A 385 11.20 22.28 -0.31
CA LEU A 385 11.65 22.78 -1.61
C LEU A 385 10.97 24.09 -2.01
N ASP A 386 9.70 24.27 -1.69
CA ASP A 386 8.97 25.50 -1.96
C ASP A 386 9.51 26.68 -1.10
N LYS A 387 9.83 26.42 0.18
CA LYS A 387 10.49 27.40 1.06
C LYS A 387 11.87 27.80 0.51
N ILE A 388 12.65 26.83 0.02
CA ILE A 388 13.93 27.05 -0.63
C ILE A 388 13.75 27.93 -1.88
N ALA A 389 12.79 27.60 -2.75
CA ALA A 389 12.49 28.38 -3.95
C ALA A 389 12.20 29.85 -3.64
N VAL A 390 11.30 30.06 -2.68
CA VAL A 390 10.92 31.41 -2.20
C VAL A 390 12.13 32.17 -1.64
N LYS A 391 12.92 31.54 -0.78
CA LYS A 391 14.11 32.15 -0.18
C LYS A 391 15.16 32.54 -1.23
N LEU A 392 15.30 31.72 -2.28
CA LEU A 392 16.25 31.99 -3.38
C LEU A 392 15.67 32.94 -4.44
N GLY A 393 14.39 33.32 -4.38
CA GLY A 393 13.72 34.13 -5.39
C GLY A 393 13.55 33.41 -6.74
N ILE A 394 13.44 32.07 -6.71
CA ILE A 394 13.31 31.21 -7.91
C ILE A 394 11.85 30.72 -7.99
N ASN A 395 11.30 30.68 -9.22
CA ASN A 395 9.98 30.08 -9.41
C ASN A 395 9.99 28.59 -8.97
N PRO A 396 9.03 28.15 -8.15
CA PRO A 396 9.00 26.77 -7.64
C PRO A 396 9.03 25.68 -8.73
N ALA A 397 8.48 25.96 -9.90
CA ALA A 397 8.55 25.02 -11.05
C ALA A 397 9.98 24.95 -11.62
N ASP A 398 10.67 26.08 -11.75
CA ASP A 398 12.02 26.14 -12.31
C ASP A 398 13.03 25.47 -11.36
N LEU A 399 12.88 25.68 -10.05
CA LEU A 399 13.71 24.99 -9.06
C LEU A 399 13.60 23.46 -9.23
N ARG A 400 12.37 22.93 -9.26
CA ARG A 400 12.13 21.48 -9.41
C ARG A 400 12.67 20.93 -10.72
N LEU A 401 12.40 21.62 -11.84
CA LEU A 401 12.88 21.22 -13.16
C LEU A 401 14.42 21.18 -13.24
N GLY A 402 15.11 22.06 -12.50
CA GLY A 402 16.56 22.10 -12.42
C GLY A 402 17.21 20.98 -11.58
N MET A 403 16.43 20.30 -10.74
CA MET A 403 16.93 19.33 -9.76
C MET A 403 16.46 17.89 -10.02
N LEU A 404 15.73 17.61 -11.10
CA LEU A 404 15.17 16.29 -11.35
C LEU A 404 16.25 15.20 -11.37
N ALA A 405 15.90 14.02 -10.89
CA ALA A 405 16.68 12.81 -11.16
C ALA A 405 16.70 12.53 -12.68
N GLU A 406 17.63 11.72 -13.11
CA GLU A 406 17.81 11.40 -14.54
C GLU A 406 17.20 10.04 -14.88
N PRO A 407 16.56 9.86 -16.06
CA PRO A 407 16.18 8.54 -16.53
C PRO A 407 17.44 7.69 -16.77
N ASP A 408 17.26 6.36 -16.82
CA ASP A 408 18.32 5.37 -17.03
C ASP A 408 19.51 5.51 -16.07
N SER A 409 19.24 5.88 -14.82
CA SER A 409 20.24 6.14 -13.78
C SER A 409 20.06 5.27 -12.55
N VAL A 410 21.04 5.29 -11.66
CA VAL A 410 20.98 4.67 -10.33
C VAL A 410 21.19 5.77 -9.30
N THR A 411 20.27 5.85 -8.34
CA THR A 411 20.30 6.88 -7.29
C THR A 411 21.39 6.60 -6.25
N ALA A 412 21.72 7.60 -5.42
CA ALA A 412 22.73 7.45 -4.36
C ALA A 412 22.44 6.26 -3.45
N ASN A 413 21.16 5.96 -3.17
CA ASN A 413 20.73 4.81 -2.39
C ASN A 413 20.37 3.57 -3.23
N TRP A 414 21.00 3.44 -4.40
CA TRP A 414 20.99 2.25 -5.24
C TRP A 414 19.61 1.85 -5.80
N LEU A 415 18.71 2.80 -6.02
CA LEU A 415 17.47 2.56 -6.74
C LEU A 415 17.67 2.83 -8.23
N ARG A 416 17.24 1.91 -9.08
CA ARG A 416 17.34 2.07 -10.54
C ARG A 416 16.11 2.80 -11.06
N ILE A 417 16.32 3.94 -11.68
CA ILE A 417 15.34 4.68 -12.47
C ILE A 417 15.42 4.16 -13.91
N GLY A 418 14.29 3.71 -14.46
CA GLY A 418 14.14 3.44 -15.90
C GLY A 418 13.68 4.70 -16.62
N THR A 419 12.43 4.72 -17.05
CA THR A 419 11.82 5.91 -17.68
C THR A 419 11.32 6.90 -16.64
N MET A 420 11.29 8.20 -16.99
CA MET A 420 10.88 9.27 -16.06
C MET A 420 10.11 10.38 -16.79
N GLY A 421 8.77 10.38 -16.63
CA GLY A 421 7.90 11.38 -17.23
C GLY A 421 7.68 12.65 -16.39
N LEU A 422 8.38 12.82 -15.23
CA LEU A 422 8.10 13.90 -14.28
C LEU A 422 8.23 15.30 -14.89
N LYS A 423 9.24 15.52 -15.75
CA LYS A 423 9.39 16.81 -16.45
C LYS A 423 8.12 17.16 -17.23
N ARG A 424 7.58 16.22 -18.00
CA ARG A 424 6.35 16.41 -18.76
C ARG A 424 5.13 16.61 -17.88
N CYS A 425 5.10 15.94 -16.71
CA CYS A 425 4.05 16.15 -15.70
C CYS A 425 4.07 17.59 -15.18
N ILE A 426 5.24 18.11 -14.78
CA ILE A 426 5.38 19.50 -14.30
C ILE A 426 5.00 20.50 -15.41
N GLU A 427 5.53 20.33 -16.62
CA GLU A 427 5.22 21.20 -17.74
C GLU A 427 3.71 21.25 -18.07
N ALA A 428 3.01 20.11 -18.00
CA ALA A 428 1.57 20.03 -18.26
C ALA A 428 0.74 20.80 -17.22
N VAL A 429 1.00 20.59 -15.91
CA VAL A 429 0.23 21.28 -14.86
C VAL A 429 0.60 22.76 -14.78
N VAL A 430 1.84 23.14 -15.04
CA VAL A 430 2.29 24.54 -15.06
C VAL A 430 1.62 25.30 -16.20
N ALA A 431 1.62 24.74 -17.40
CA ALA A 431 0.96 25.34 -18.57
C ALA A 431 -0.56 25.41 -18.42
N GLY A 432 -1.19 24.32 -17.95
CA GLY A 432 -2.64 24.25 -17.79
C GLY A 432 -3.22 25.14 -16.71
N SER A 433 -2.47 25.38 -15.64
CA SER A 433 -2.87 26.30 -14.54
C SER A 433 -2.46 27.76 -14.78
N GLY A 434 -1.56 28.02 -15.74
CA GLY A 434 -0.93 29.33 -15.89
C GLY A 434 -0.04 29.70 -14.71
N PHE A 435 0.60 28.69 -14.09
CA PHE A 435 1.34 28.83 -12.82
C PHE A 435 2.39 29.93 -12.87
N ARG A 436 3.19 30.03 -13.96
CA ARG A 436 4.28 31.01 -14.08
C ARG A 436 3.78 32.46 -14.11
N GLU A 437 2.63 32.69 -14.71
CA GLU A 437 2.02 34.01 -14.85
C GLU A 437 1.22 34.43 -13.63
N ARG A 438 0.64 33.46 -12.89
CA ARG A 438 -0.34 33.67 -11.80
C ARG A 438 0.27 33.57 -10.42
N TRP A 439 1.25 32.70 -10.20
CA TRP A 439 1.89 32.48 -8.89
C TRP A 439 2.47 33.77 -8.34
N GLY A 440 2.19 34.11 -7.09
CA GLY A 440 2.57 35.35 -6.41
C GLY A 440 1.87 36.62 -6.94
N LYS A 441 0.86 36.49 -7.81
CA LYS A 441 0.16 37.63 -8.44
C LYS A 441 -1.36 37.56 -8.33
N LEU A 442 -1.89 36.53 -7.68
CA LEU A 442 -3.32 36.44 -7.43
C LEU A 442 -3.75 37.46 -6.35
N PRO A 443 -5.05 37.84 -6.29
CA PRO A 443 -5.58 38.66 -5.20
C PRO A 443 -5.32 38.02 -3.83
N GLU A 444 -5.21 38.84 -2.80
CA GLU A 444 -5.08 38.38 -1.42
C GLU A 444 -6.18 37.34 -1.08
N GLY A 445 -5.81 36.28 -0.41
CA GLY A 445 -6.69 35.16 -0.12
C GLY A 445 -6.75 34.10 -1.25
N ARG A 446 -6.16 34.34 -2.41
CA ARG A 446 -6.06 33.35 -3.50
C ARG A 446 -4.59 32.99 -3.74
N GLY A 447 -4.31 31.69 -3.89
CA GLY A 447 -2.94 31.23 -4.09
C GLY A 447 -2.85 29.96 -4.90
N LEU A 448 -1.68 29.75 -5.52
CA LEU A 448 -1.30 28.55 -6.28
C LEU A 448 -0.12 27.87 -5.63
N GLY A 449 -0.19 26.55 -5.51
CA GLY A 449 0.93 25.74 -5.04
C GLY A 449 1.21 24.59 -5.96
N LEU A 450 2.50 24.33 -6.20
CA LEU A 450 3.00 23.22 -7.02
C LEU A 450 3.72 22.23 -6.12
N ALA A 451 3.53 20.94 -6.40
CA ALA A 451 4.32 19.86 -5.81
C ALA A 451 4.43 18.66 -6.76
N CYS A 452 5.40 17.79 -6.45
CA CYS A 452 5.70 16.59 -7.23
C CYS A 452 5.65 15.34 -6.36
N GLY A 453 5.51 14.18 -7.00
CA GLY A 453 5.53 12.89 -6.35
C GLY A 453 6.10 11.81 -7.24
N SER A 454 6.60 10.73 -6.61
CA SER A 454 6.98 9.50 -7.28
C SER A 454 6.55 8.31 -6.43
N TYR A 455 6.13 7.25 -7.09
CA TYR A 455 5.78 6.01 -6.41
C TYR A 455 6.29 4.80 -7.17
N LEU A 456 6.42 3.69 -6.46
CA LEU A 456 6.90 2.43 -7.04
C LEU A 456 5.79 1.69 -7.79
N CYS A 457 6.17 1.00 -8.87
CA CYS A 457 5.28 0.12 -9.63
C CYS A 457 5.40 -1.32 -9.12
N GLY A 458 5.01 -1.52 -7.87
CA GLY A 458 5.07 -2.78 -7.18
C GLY A 458 6.34 -3.00 -6.36
N ALA A 459 6.17 -3.37 -5.09
CA ALA A 459 7.22 -3.89 -4.24
C ALA A 459 7.11 -5.40 -4.14
N GLY A 460 8.22 -6.07 -4.31
CA GLY A 460 8.35 -7.50 -4.14
C GLY A 460 8.82 -7.85 -2.75
N LEU A 461 7.92 -7.88 -1.76
CA LEU A 461 8.24 -8.48 -0.46
C LEU A 461 8.02 -9.99 -0.55
N PRO A 462 9.04 -10.83 -0.30
CA PRO A 462 8.84 -12.26 -0.36
C PRO A 462 7.95 -12.74 0.80
N ILE A 463 6.84 -13.40 0.49
CA ILE A 463 6.04 -14.12 1.49
C ILE A 463 6.84 -15.29 2.06
N TYR A 464 7.58 -15.96 1.20
CA TYR A 464 8.44 -17.10 1.53
C TYR A 464 9.89 -16.73 1.29
N TRP A 465 10.79 -17.30 2.07
CA TRP A 465 12.23 -17.11 1.94
C TRP A 465 12.84 -17.95 0.79
N ASN A 466 12.18 -17.96 -0.37
CA ASN A 466 12.64 -18.65 -1.55
C ASN A 466 12.55 -17.74 -2.79
N HIS A 467 13.11 -18.18 -3.90
CA HIS A 467 13.11 -17.48 -5.19
C HIS A 467 11.85 -17.79 -6.02
N MET A 468 10.67 -17.80 -5.38
CA MET A 468 9.41 -18.01 -6.10
C MET A 468 9.03 -16.80 -6.97
N PRO A 469 8.29 -17.02 -8.05
CA PRO A 469 7.63 -15.95 -8.78
C PRO A 469 6.72 -15.14 -7.85
N GLN A 470 6.67 -13.83 -8.07
CA GLN A 470 5.82 -12.95 -7.25
C GLN A 470 4.40 -12.79 -7.80
N SER A 471 4.21 -13.16 -9.07
CA SER A 471 2.90 -13.25 -9.73
C SER A 471 2.90 -14.43 -10.70
N GLY A 472 1.75 -15.09 -10.79
CA GLY A 472 1.52 -16.19 -11.70
C GLY A 472 0.13 -16.12 -12.32
N VAL A 473 0.03 -16.48 -13.60
CA VAL A 473 -1.23 -16.58 -14.34
C VAL A 473 -1.28 -17.92 -15.04
N GLN A 474 -2.46 -18.56 -15.03
CA GLN A 474 -2.76 -19.74 -15.82
C GLN A 474 -3.92 -19.44 -16.76
N LEU A 475 -3.81 -19.88 -17.99
CA LEU A 475 -4.89 -19.81 -18.97
C LEU A 475 -5.38 -21.22 -19.30
N LYS A 476 -6.68 -21.35 -19.44
CA LYS A 476 -7.35 -22.52 -20.00
C LYS A 476 -8.18 -22.08 -21.20
N LEU A 477 -7.96 -22.73 -22.34
CA LEU A 477 -8.72 -22.51 -23.56
C LEU A 477 -9.59 -23.73 -23.83
N ASP A 478 -10.77 -23.52 -24.33
CA ASP A 478 -11.67 -24.62 -24.71
C ASP A 478 -12.35 -24.38 -26.08
N ARG A 479 -13.04 -25.41 -26.55
CA ARG A 479 -13.71 -25.42 -27.86
C ARG A 479 -14.78 -24.35 -28.05
N SER A 480 -15.19 -23.64 -27.00
CA SER A 480 -16.13 -22.52 -27.14
C SER A 480 -15.46 -21.24 -27.65
N GLY A 481 -14.12 -21.21 -27.70
CA GLY A 481 -13.34 -20.01 -27.94
C GLY A 481 -13.24 -19.09 -26.71
N CYS A 482 -13.78 -19.52 -25.55
CA CYS A 482 -13.59 -18.79 -24.30
C CYS A 482 -12.22 -19.06 -23.68
N VAL A 483 -11.67 -18.06 -23.01
CA VAL A 483 -10.41 -18.16 -22.28
C VAL A 483 -10.66 -17.91 -20.80
N ALA A 484 -10.41 -18.93 -19.98
CA ALA A 484 -10.42 -18.81 -18.52
C ALA A 484 -9.04 -18.39 -18.03
N VAL A 485 -9.01 -17.33 -17.20
CA VAL A 485 -7.79 -16.74 -16.62
C VAL A 485 -7.82 -16.96 -15.12
N PHE A 486 -6.81 -17.65 -14.60
CA PHE A 486 -6.64 -17.93 -13.18
C PHE A 486 -5.47 -17.11 -12.63
N CYS A 487 -5.72 -16.24 -11.67
CA CYS A 487 -4.70 -15.39 -11.04
C CYS A 487 -5.03 -15.10 -9.57
N GLY A 488 -3.99 -14.92 -8.76
CA GLY A 488 -4.13 -14.81 -7.30
C GLY A 488 -4.31 -13.39 -6.78
N GLU A 489 -4.50 -12.39 -7.65
CA GLU A 489 -4.79 -11.01 -7.26
C GLU A 489 -6.22 -10.85 -6.73
N ALA A 490 -6.50 -9.75 -6.02
CA ALA A 490 -7.84 -9.42 -5.53
C ALA A 490 -8.36 -8.11 -6.15
N GLU A 491 -9.57 -8.15 -6.71
CA GLU A 491 -10.30 -6.97 -7.16
C GLU A 491 -10.84 -6.19 -5.93
N ILE A 492 -10.31 -5.01 -5.70
CA ILE A 492 -10.67 -4.16 -4.56
C ILE A 492 -11.39 -2.86 -4.95
N GLY A 493 -11.90 -2.83 -6.17
CA GLY A 493 -12.58 -1.67 -6.77
C GLY A 493 -11.73 -0.92 -7.80
N GLN A 494 -10.43 -1.21 -7.88
CA GLN A 494 -9.48 -0.52 -8.77
C GLN A 494 -9.61 -0.91 -10.25
N GLY A 495 -10.29 -2.01 -10.58
CA GLY A 495 -10.51 -2.46 -11.96
C GLY A 495 -9.44 -3.40 -12.50
N SER A 496 -8.69 -4.06 -11.64
CA SER A 496 -7.65 -5.03 -12.02
C SER A 496 -8.17 -6.17 -12.88
N ASP A 497 -9.32 -6.74 -12.55
CA ASP A 497 -9.99 -7.77 -13.36
C ASP A 497 -10.12 -7.34 -14.81
N SER A 498 -10.56 -6.10 -15.03
CA SER A 498 -10.76 -5.57 -16.38
C SER A 498 -9.43 -5.33 -17.10
N VAL A 499 -8.40 -4.89 -16.39
CA VAL A 499 -7.06 -4.69 -16.96
C VAL A 499 -6.44 -6.03 -17.37
N LEU A 500 -6.50 -7.05 -16.50
CA LEU A 500 -5.95 -8.37 -16.82
C LEU A 500 -6.70 -9.07 -17.96
N ALA A 501 -8.03 -8.96 -17.98
CA ALA A 501 -8.83 -9.43 -19.10
C ALA A 501 -8.44 -8.74 -20.42
N ALA A 502 -8.21 -7.41 -20.40
CA ALA A 502 -7.81 -6.65 -21.57
C ALA A 502 -6.41 -7.06 -22.09
N VAL A 503 -5.45 -7.29 -21.18
CA VAL A 503 -4.10 -7.77 -21.56
C VAL A 503 -4.18 -9.10 -22.30
N VAL A 504 -4.95 -10.07 -21.79
CA VAL A 504 -5.12 -11.38 -22.45
C VAL A 504 -5.87 -11.25 -23.76
N ALA A 505 -6.97 -10.50 -23.78
CA ALA A 505 -7.81 -10.29 -24.93
C ALA A 505 -7.08 -9.62 -26.09
N GLU A 506 -6.27 -8.58 -25.80
CA GLU A 506 -5.44 -7.88 -26.81
C GLU A 506 -4.47 -8.82 -27.52
N VAL A 507 -3.75 -9.66 -26.74
CA VAL A 507 -2.77 -10.60 -27.30
C VAL A 507 -3.41 -11.65 -28.19
N LEU A 508 -4.61 -12.11 -27.80
CA LEU A 508 -5.33 -13.17 -28.51
C LEU A 508 -6.29 -12.65 -29.60
N GLY A 509 -6.46 -11.32 -29.72
CA GLY A 509 -7.36 -10.70 -30.69
C GLY A 509 -8.83 -11.02 -30.47
N ILE A 510 -9.26 -11.18 -29.21
CA ILE A 510 -10.62 -11.53 -28.79
C ILE A 510 -11.26 -10.42 -27.97
N ALA A 511 -12.56 -10.51 -27.73
CA ALA A 511 -13.25 -9.51 -26.94
C ALA A 511 -13.21 -9.83 -25.43
N LEU A 512 -13.39 -8.80 -24.59
CA LEU A 512 -13.50 -8.98 -23.14
C LEU A 512 -14.58 -9.97 -22.71
N ALA A 513 -15.68 -10.07 -23.49
CA ALA A 513 -16.76 -11.01 -23.22
C ALA A 513 -16.37 -12.49 -23.35
N ASP A 514 -15.28 -12.77 -24.07
CA ASP A 514 -14.75 -14.11 -24.26
C ASP A 514 -13.80 -14.55 -23.12
N ILE A 515 -13.48 -13.63 -22.20
CA ILE A 515 -12.62 -13.88 -21.02
C ILE A 515 -13.49 -14.22 -19.81
N ARG A 516 -13.08 -15.24 -19.08
CA ARG A 516 -13.62 -15.60 -17.76
C ARG A 516 -12.52 -15.55 -16.72
N LEU A 517 -12.69 -14.72 -15.71
CA LEU A 517 -11.72 -14.56 -14.63
C LEU A 517 -12.09 -15.46 -13.45
N CYS A 518 -11.09 -16.15 -12.93
CA CYS A 518 -11.10 -16.82 -11.64
C CYS A 518 -9.94 -16.23 -10.83
N VAL A 519 -10.26 -15.37 -9.87
CA VAL A 519 -9.26 -14.61 -9.13
C VAL A 519 -9.29 -14.93 -7.65
N ALA A 520 -8.14 -14.75 -6.99
CA ALA A 520 -8.02 -14.70 -5.53
C ALA A 520 -8.59 -15.92 -4.77
N ASP A 521 -8.45 -17.10 -5.33
CA ASP A 521 -8.84 -18.39 -4.73
C ASP A 521 -7.60 -19.25 -4.55
N THR A 522 -7.20 -19.53 -3.31
CA THR A 522 -5.91 -20.19 -3.03
C THR A 522 -5.85 -21.66 -3.47
N ASP A 523 -6.98 -22.31 -3.72
CA ASP A 523 -7.01 -23.67 -4.28
C ASP A 523 -6.93 -23.69 -5.80
N LEU A 524 -7.44 -22.65 -6.47
CA LEU A 524 -7.60 -22.64 -7.92
C LEU A 524 -6.55 -21.77 -8.63
N THR A 525 -5.96 -20.79 -7.95
CA THR A 525 -5.08 -19.80 -8.57
C THR A 525 -3.62 -19.99 -8.15
N PRO A 526 -2.67 -19.62 -9.02
CA PRO A 526 -1.27 -19.59 -8.62
C PRO A 526 -1.05 -18.69 -7.41
N VAL A 527 -0.01 -18.99 -6.61
CA VAL A 527 0.38 -18.12 -5.50
C VAL A 527 0.73 -16.73 -6.01
N ASP A 528 0.13 -15.71 -5.37
CA ASP A 528 0.38 -14.30 -5.61
C ASP A 528 0.46 -13.52 -4.32
N LEU A 529 1.16 -12.40 -4.33
CA LEU A 529 1.30 -11.55 -3.15
C LEU A 529 0.03 -10.72 -2.86
N GLY A 530 -0.92 -10.66 -3.79
CA GLY A 530 -2.16 -9.91 -3.66
C GLY A 530 -2.08 -8.47 -4.18
N SER A 531 -3.13 -7.69 -3.92
CA SER A 531 -3.32 -6.33 -4.46
C SER A 531 -2.87 -5.26 -3.48
N TYR A 532 -1.58 -4.89 -3.52
CA TYR A 532 -0.97 -3.82 -2.74
C TYR A 532 0.23 -3.22 -3.48
N SER A 533 0.80 -2.10 -2.99
CA SER A 533 1.97 -1.43 -3.58
C SER A 533 1.87 -1.18 -5.08
N SER A 534 0.68 -1.03 -5.63
CA SER A 534 0.41 -0.81 -7.07
C SER A 534 1.06 -1.85 -7.99
N ARG A 535 1.11 -3.11 -7.54
CA ARG A 535 1.86 -4.18 -8.22
C ARG A 535 1.09 -4.91 -9.33
N VAL A 536 -0.26 -4.88 -9.31
CA VAL A 536 -1.07 -5.75 -10.16
C VAL A 536 -0.84 -5.48 -11.64
N THR A 537 -0.99 -4.25 -12.11
CA THR A 537 -0.82 -3.91 -13.54
C THR A 537 0.56 -4.33 -14.05
N LEU A 538 1.64 -4.03 -13.32
CA LEU A 538 2.98 -4.36 -13.79
C LEU A 538 3.30 -5.85 -13.62
N MET A 539 3.18 -6.40 -12.42
CA MET A 539 3.66 -7.76 -12.14
C MET A 539 2.72 -8.83 -12.66
N MET A 540 1.42 -8.73 -12.32
CA MET A 540 0.42 -9.66 -12.79
C MET A 540 0.15 -9.49 -14.30
N GLY A 541 0.11 -8.24 -14.77
CA GLY A 541 -0.02 -7.94 -16.20
C GLY A 541 1.07 -8.57 -17.06
N ASN A 542 2.34 -8.57 -16.60
CA ASN A 542 3.43 -9.28 -17.31
C ASN A 542 3.26 -10.82 -17.27
N ALA A 543 2.78 -11.38 -16.15
CA ALA A 543 2.48 -12.80 -16.09
C ALA A 543 1.32 -13.17 -17.03
N ALA A 544 0.29 -12.33 -17.11
CA ALA A 544 -0.84 -12.50 -18.05
C ALA A 544 -0.38 -12.38 -19.51
N LEU A 545 0.47 -11.38 -19.80
CA LEU A 545 1.06 -11.19 -21.14
C LEU A 545 1.82 -12.45 -21.58
N GLN A 546 2.73 -12.96 -20.74
CA GLN A 546 3.50 -14.17 -21.04
C GLN A 546 2.61 -15.40 -21.26
N ALA A 547 1.57 -15.58 -20.43
CA ALA A 547 0.64 -16.71 -20.59
C ALA A 547 -0.15 -16.62 -21.90
N ALA A 548 -0.60 -15.41 -22.26
CA ALA A 548 -1.35 -15.16 -23.50
C ALA A 548 -0.47 -15.29 -24.75
N GLU A 549 0.78 -14.82 -24.73
CA GLU A 549 1.74 -15.01 -25.82
C GLU A 549 2.01 -16.49 -26.08
N ARG A 550 2.22 -17.29 -25.03
CA ARG A 550 2.38 -18.75 -25.16
C ARG A 550 1.13 -19.43 -25.77
N ALA A 551 -0.07 -18.98 -25.38
CA ALA A 551 -1.30 -19.48 -25.96
C ALA A 551 -1.42 -19.09 -27.44
N ARG A 552 -1.12 -17.84 -27.78
CA ARG A 552 -1.07 -17.35 -29.16
C ARG A 552 -0.10 -18.18 -30.01
N ASP A 553 1.09 -18.48 -29.50
CA ASP A 553 2.10 -19.26 -30.22
C ASP A 553 1.64 -20.68 -30.51
N LEU A 554 0.97 -21.36 -29.56
CA LEU A 554 0.39 -22.70 -29.79
C LEU A 554 -0.70 -22.66 -30.87
N ILE A 555 -1.61 -21.68 -30.80
CA ILE A 555 -2.66 -21.50 -31.79
C ILE A 555 -2.05 -21.17 -33.16
N ALA A 556 -1.07 -20.27 -33.21
CA ALA A 556 -0.38 -19.89 -34.45
C ALA A 556 0.29 -21.08 -35.14
N GLN A 557 0.92 -21.96 -34.37
CA GLN A 557 1.52 -23.18 -34.91
C GLN A 557 0.46 -24.11 -35.56
N ALA A 558 -0.68 -24.29 -34.93
CA ALA A 558 -1.74 -25.15 -35.46
C ALA A 558 -2.37 -24.54 -36.72
N VAL A 559 -2.72 -23.24 -36.70
CA VAL A 559 -3.33 -22.52 -37.82
C VAL A 559 -2.36 -22.44 -39.01
N SER A 560 -1.08 -22.10 -38.74
CA SER A 560 -0.03 -22.09 -39.76
C SER A 560 0.07 -23.40 -40.54
N GLN A 561 0.01 -24.53 -39.86
CA GLN A 561 0.05 -25.84 -40.49
C GLN A 561 -1.26 -26.15 -41.27
N GLN A 562 -2.41 -25.83 -40.68
CA GLN A 562 -3.72 -26.13 -41.29
C GLN A 562 -3.98 -25.32 -42.55
N LEU A 563 -3.58 -24.05 -42.56
CA LEU A 563 -3.84 -23.10 -43.64
C LEU A 563 -2.63 -22.94 -44.59
N GLU A 564 -1.49 -23.58 -44.29
CA GLU A 564 -0.21 -23.43 -45.01
C GLU A 564 0.19 -21.95 -45.12
N ILE A 565 0.12 -21.22 -44.01
CA ILE A 565 0.51 -19.81 -43.85
C ILE A 565 1.68 -19.73 -42.89
N PRO A 566 2.76 -19.00 -43.20
CA PRO A 566 3.85 -18.79 -42.23
C PRO A 566 3.34 -18.10 -40.94
N GLN A 567 3.77 -18.55 -39.77
CA GLN A 567 3.34 -18.00 -38.48
C GLN A 567 3.54 -16.46 -38.40
N SER A 568 4.63 -15.95 -39.00
CA SER A 568 4.93 -14.52 -39.03
C SER A 568 3.92 -13.67 -39.80
N ARG A 569 3.06 -14.29 -40.59
CA ARG A 569 1.98 -13.62 -41.33
C ARG A 569 0.63 -13.71 -40.64
N LEU A 570 0.48 -14.50 -39.58
CA LEU A 570 -0.78 -14.65 -38.87
C LEU A 570 -1.07 -13.43 -38.00
N VAL A 571 -2.25 -12.89 -38.18
CA VAL A 571 -2.80 -11.77 -37.38
C VAL A 571 -3.92 -12.34 -36.49
N PHE A 572 -3.89 -11.97 -35.23
CA PHE A 572 -4.91 -12.26 -34.23
C PHE A 572 -5.72 -10.98 -34.00
N ALA A 573 -6.90 -10.90 -34.54
CA ALA A 573 -7.79 -9.74 -34.39
C ALA A 573 -9.23 -10.13 -34.69
N GLU A 574 -10.18 -9.36 -34.22
CA GLU A 574 -11.62 -9.50 -34.52
C GLU A 574 -12.19 -10.90 -34.29
N ARG A 575 -11.73 -11.58 -33.21
CA ARG A 575 -12.04 -12.99 -32.91
C ARG A 575 -11.68 -13.96 -34.05
N ARG A 576 -10.63 -13.64 -34.80
CA ARG A 576 -10.12 -14.44 -35.92
C ARG A 576 -8.61 -14.57 -35.88
N VAL A 577 -8.11 -15.61 -36.55
CA VAL A 577 -6.69 -15.79 -36.87
C VAL A 577 -6.58 -15.92 -38.38
N PHE A 578 -5.93 -14.96 -39.03
CA PHE A 578 -5.94 -14.86 -40.49
C PHE A 578 -4.61 -14.39 -41.07
N ASP A 579 -4.43 -14.57 -42.37
CA ASP A 579 -3.24 -14.13 -43.09
C ASP A 579 -3.24 -12.59 -43.29
N ALA A 580 -2.18 -11.91 -42.87
CA ALA A 580 -1.99 -10.47 -43.11
C ALA A 580 -2.02 -10.08 -44.60
N ALA A 581 -1.63 -10.99 -45.50
CA ALA A 581 -1.64 -10.74 -46.96
C ALA A 581 -2.97 -11.06 -47.61
N ASP A 582 -3.83 -11.88 -46.99
CA ASP A 582 -5.16 -12.27 -47.47
C ASP A 582 -6.08 -12.45 -46.25
N PRO A 583 -6.75 -11.39 -45.78
CA PRO A 583 -7.59 -11.43 -44.58
C PRO A 583 -8.79 -12.40 -44.67
N ASP A 584 -9.22 -12.77 -45.90
CA ASP A 584 -10.28 -13.78 -46.10
C ASP A 584 -9.77 -15.21 -45.77
N LYS A 585 -8.48 -15.45 -45.91
CA LYS A 585 -7.81 -16.72 -45.55
C LYS A 585 -7.53 -16.78 -44.06
N GLY A 586 -8.45 -17.34 -43.29
CA GLY A 586 -8.32 -17.40 -41.81
C GLY A 586 -9.36 -18.32 -41.18
N LEU A 587 -9.27 -18.47 -39.87
CA LEU A 587 -10.22 -19.20 -39.03
C LEU A 587 -10.87 -18.25 -38.01
N SER A 588 -12.05 -18.60 -37.54
CA SER A 588 -12.57 -17.98 -36.32
C SER A 588 -11.63 -18.34 -35.17
N PHE A 589 -11.57 -17.53 -34.11
CA PHE A 589 -10.75 -17.84 -32.94
C PHE A 589 -11.15 -19.21 -32.35
N GLN A 590 -12.45 -19.52 -32.33
CA GLN A 590 -12.97 -20.79 -31.88
C GLN A 590 -12.39 -21.96 -32.71
N ASP A 591 -12.44 -21.88 -34.06
CA ASP A 591 -11.90 -22.92 -34.91
C ASP A 591 -10.38 -23.03 -34.80
N ALA A 592 -9.69 -21.92 -34.59
CA ALA A 592 -8.25 -21.91 -34.37
C ALA A 592 -7.88 -22.64 -33.05
N VAL A 593 -8.67 -22.45 -31.97
CA VAL A 593 -8.51 -23.19 -30.72
C VAL A 593 -8.80 -24.68 -30.93
N ILE A 594 -9.83 -25.03 -31.68
CA ILE A 594 -10.16 -26.44 -32.03
C ILE A 594 -9.00 -27.07 -32.79
N ALA A 595 -8.40 -26.38 -33.75
CA ALA A 595 -7.23 -26.85 -34.51
C ALA A 595 -6.03 -27.04 -33.59
N ALA A 596 -5.79 -26.14 -32.68
CA ALA A 596 -4.70 -26.27 -31.70
C ALA A 596 -4.95 -27.42 -30.72
N GLU A 597 -6.18 -27.59 -30.21
CA GLU A 597 -6.54 -28.71 -29.34
C GLU A 597 -6.40 -30.08 -30.06
N ALA A 598 -6.79 -30.16 -31.33
CA ALA A 598 -6.62 -31.38 -32.12
C ALA A 598 -5.14 -31.78 -32.28
N ARG A 599 -4.23 -30.79 -32.29
CA ARG A 599 -2.80 -31.00 -32.45
C ARG A 599 -2.06 -31.28 -31.14
N PHE A 600 -2.38 -30.54 -30.09
CA PHE A 600 -1.60 -30.49 -28.85
C PHE A 600 -2.31 -31.14 -27.65
N GLY A 601 -3.59 -31.55 -27.80
CA GLY A 601 -4.43 -32.00 -26.70
C GLY A 601 -5.02 -30.82 -25.93
N THR A 602 -5.37 -31.05 -24.66
CA THR A 602 -5.96 -30.01 -23.80
C THR A 602 -5.06 -28.77 -23.70
N LEU A 603 -5.64 -27.61 -24.01
CA LEU A 603 -4.88 -26.37 -24.07
C LEU A 603 -4.86 -25.64 -22.72
N GLY A 604 -3.66 -25.40 -22.23
CA GLY A 604 -3.40 -24.55 -21.07
C GLY A 604 -2.01 -23.97 -21.13
N THR A 605 -1.87 -22.74 -20.68
CA THR A 605 -0.58 -22.05 -20.62
C THR A 605 -0.39 -21.36 -19.29
N THR A 606 0.84 -21.02 -18.96
CA THR A 606 1.21 -20.34 -17.72
C THR A 606 2.14 -19.17 -18.00
N GLY A 607 2.04 -18.13 -17.22
CA GLY A 607 3.03 -17.04 -17.15
C GLY A 607 3.44 -16.79 -15.72
N SER A 608 4.66 -16.34 -15.51
CA SER A 608 5.19 -16.04 -14.18
C SER A 608 6.10 -14.82 -14.26
N TYR A 609 5.97 -13.93 -13.30
CA TYR A 609 6.79 -12.74 -13.24
C TYR A 609 7.67 -12.73 -11.99
N ILE A 610 8.94 -12.48 -12.19
CA ILE A 610 9.95 -12.24 -11.17
C ILE A 610 10.56 -10.88 -11.47
N PRO A 611 10.40 -9.88 -10.58
CA PRO A 611 10.97 -8.56 -10.82
C PRO A 611 12.50 -8.63 -10.89
N PRO A 612 13.15 -7.77 -11.70
CA PRO A 612 14.59 -7.68 -11.73
C PRO A 612 15.14 -7.32 -10.35
N ARG A 613 16.32 -7.83 -10.03
CA ARG A 613 16.98 -7.52 -8.77
C ARG A 613 17.42 -6.06 -8.75
N SER A 614 17.29 -5.43 -7.57
CA SER A 614 17.91 -4.13 -7.33
C SER A 614 19.43 -4.22 -7.51
N PRO A 615 20.07 -3.20 -8.07
CA PRO A 615 21.54 -3.14 -8.17
C PRO A 615 22.22 -3.09 -6.79
N GLY A 616 21.55 -2.53 -5.76
CA GLY A 616 22.11 -2.40 -4.41
C GLY A 616 21.85 -3.60 -3.50
N ARG A 617 22.78 -3.85 -2.57
CA ARG A 617 22.69 -4.92 -1.57
C ARG A 617 22.52 -4.42 -0.14
N TYR A 618 22.27 -3.13 0.06
CA TYR A 618 22.05 -2.55 1.39
C TYR A 618 20.75 -3.10 2.03
N ARG A 619 20.68 -3.04 3.36
CA ARG A 619 19.43 -3.37 4.06
C ARG A 619 18.32 -2.41 3.65
N GLY A 620 17.13 -2.93 3.45
CA GLY A 620 16.00 -2.15 2.95
C GLY A 620 15.93 -2.06 1.42
N ALA A 621 16.94 -2.50 0.68
CA ALA A 621 16.87 -2.60 -0.78
C ALA A 621 15.68 -3.45 -1.27
N GLY A 622 15.23 -4.43 -0.48
CA GLY A 622 14.03 -5.23 -0.78
C GLY A 622 12.70 -4.51 -0.48
N VAL A 623 12.73 -3.33 0.13
CA VAL A 623 11.55 -2.55 0.50
C VAL A 623 11.30 -1.40 -0.47
N GLY A 624 12.35 -0.70 -0.90
CA GLY A 624 12.28 0.43 -1.82
C GLY A 624 12.38 0.09 -3.30
N PRO A 625 13.20 -0.91 -3.71
CA PRO A 625 13.41 -1.17 -5.14
C PRO A 625 12.14 -1.66 -5.82
N SER A 626 11.91 -1.12 -7.00
CA SER A 626 10.80 -1.45 -7.89
C SER A 626 11.32 -1.62 -9.31
N PRO A 627 10.64 -2.41 -10.15
CA PRO A 627 11.00 -2.51 -11.56
C PRO A 627 10.90 -1.19 -12.30
N ALA A 628 9.96 -0.35 -11.94
CA ALA A 628 9.70 0.97 -12.52
C ALA A 628 9.11 1.92 -11.47
N TYR A 629 9.12 3.22 -11.76
CA TYR A 629 8.50 4.26 -10.94
C TYR A 629 7.54 5.08 -11.78
N SER A 630 6.40 5.44 -11.18
CA SER A 630 5.50 6.46 -11.69
C SER A 630 5.85 7.82 -11.12
N TYR A 631 5.43 8.87 -11.81
CA TYR A 631 5.68 10.24 -11.43
C TYR A 631 4.40 11.06 -11.55
N SER A 632 4.24 12.03 -10.65
CA SER A 632 3.09 12.93 -10.66
C SER A 632 3.50 14.35 -10.29
N ALA A 633 2.76 15.31 -10.82
CA ALA A 633 2.86 16.71 -10.43
C ALA A 633 1.45 17.28 -10.29
N SER A 634 1.24 18.13 -9.30
CA SER A 634 -0.04 18.82 -9.09
C SER A 634 0.17 20.30 -8.85
N VAL A 635 -0.71 21.11 -9.46
CA VAL A 635 -0.94 22.49 -9.05
C VAL A 635 -2.31 22.54 -8.42
N VAL A 636 -2.41 23.17 -7.24
CA VAL A 636 -3.68 23.41 -6.57
C VAL A 636 -3.88 24.90 -6.41
N GLU A 637 -5.08 25.39 -6.75
CA GLU A 637 -5.52 26.74 -6.44
C GLU A 637 -6.41 26.68 -5.19
N VAL A 638 -6.14 27.55 -4.23
CA VAL A 638 -6.95 27.67 -3.00
C VAL A 638 -7.49 29.09 -2.84
N GLU A 639 -8.60 29.16 -2.12
CA GLU A 639 -9.15 30.40 -1.58
C GLU A 639 -9.12 30.32 -0.05
N VAL A 640 -8.57 31.35 0.59
CA VAL A 640 -8.42 31.45 2.05
C VAL A 640 -9.10 32.72 2.51
N ASP A 641 -10.00 32.64 3.48
CA ASP A 641 -10.54 33.80 4.19
C ASP A 641 -9.59 34.20 5.35
N PRO A 642 -8.87 35.32 5.25
CA PRO A 642 -7.93 35.73 6.29
C PRO A 642 -8.60 36.03 7.63
N ALA A 643 -9.88 36.36 7.65
CA ALA A 643 -10.61 36.70 8.88
C ALA A 643 -10.95 35.47 9.72
N THR A 644 -11.25 34.36 9.08
CA THR A 644 -11.66 33.12 9.74
C THR A 644 -10.63 32.01 9.67
N GLY A 645 -9.66 32.10 8.73
CA GLY A 645 -8.73 31.04 8.41
C GLY A 645 -9.36 29.85 7.64
N LEU A 646 -10.64 29.94 7.29
CA LEU A 646 -11.30 28.96 6.43
C LEU A 646 -10.67 29.00 5.05
N TRP A 647 -10.52 27.83 4.45
CA TRP A 647 -9.96 27.68 3.12
C TRP A 647 -10.64 26.55 2.34
N ASN A 648 -10.68 26.69 1.03
CA ASN A 648 -11.24 25.70 0.13
C ASN A 648 -10.33 25.54 -1.10
N PRO A 649 -10.19 24.33 -1.65
CA PRO A 649 -9.57 24.12 -2.94
C PRO A 649 -10.52 24.62 -4.05
N VAL A 650 -10.00 25.39 -5.00
CA VAL A 650 -10.76 26.02 -6.09
C VAL A 650 -10.61 25.20 -7.36
N HIS A 651 -9.44 24.69 -7.64
CA HIS A 651 -9.14 23.85 -8.81
C HIS A 651 -7.88 23.01 -8.55
N VAL A 652 -7.88 21.79 -9.08
CA VAL A 652 -6.71 20.90 -9.07
C VAL A 652 -6.31 20.56 -10.50
N TRP A 653 -5.08 20.88 -10.89
CA TRP A 653 -4.43 20.36 -12.08
C TRP A 653 -3.50 19.24 -11.64
N ILE A 654 -3.69 18.05 -12.17
CA ILE A 654 -2.91 16.86 -11.85
C ILE A 654 -2.40 16.20 -13.13
N ALA A 655 -1.10 15.95 -13.19
CA ALA A 655 -0.49 15.14 -14.24
C ALA A 655 0.12 13.88 -13.63
N HIS A 656 -0.06 12.75 -14.29
CA HIS A 656 0.49 11.48 -13.85
C HIS A 656 1.10 10.70 -15.02
N ASP A 657 2.32 10.20 -14.83
CA ASP A 657 3.04 9.34 -15.76
C ASP A 657 2.56 7.89 -15.58
N VAL A 658 1.70 7.46 -16.48
CA VAL A 658 1.08 6.13 -16.48
C VAL A 658 1.85 5.10 -17.33
N GLY A 659 3.02 5.49 -17.89
CA GLY A 659 3.69 4.68 -18.91
C GLY A 659 2.84 4.59 -20.16
N LYS A 660 2.27 3.42 -20.47
CA LYS A 660 1.20 3.24 -21.47
C LYS A 660 -0.16 3.14 -20.74
N CYS A 661 -1.08 3.99 -21.12
CA CYS A 661 -2.43 3.93 -20.61
C CYS A 661 -3.17 2.68 -21.14
N ILE A 662 -3.63 1.81 -20.23
CA ILE A 662 -4.41 0.62 -20.63
C ILE A 662 -5.87 1.00 -20.90
N ASN A 663 -6.53 1.70 -19.96
CA ASN A 663 -7.90 2.17 -20.09
C ASN A 663 -8.01 3.58 -19.48
N PRO A 664 -8.20 4.61 -20.28
CA PRO A 664 -8.20 6.00 -19.81
C PRO A 664 -9.30 6.29 -18.78
N VAL A 665 -10.47 5.65 -18.87
CA VAL A 665 -11.59 5.86 -17.92
C VAL A 665 -11.22 5.32 -16.54
N LEU A 666 -10.65 4.10 -16.47
CA LEU A 666 -10.23 3.51 -15.21
C LEU A 666 -9.06 4.29 -14.60
N VAL A 667 -8.12 4.73 -15.43
CA VAL A 667 -6.97 5.54 -14.98
C VAL A 667 -7.45 6.88 -14.41
N MET A 668 -8.36 7.59 -15.09
CA MET A 668 -8.95 8.83 -14.57
C MET A 668 -9.61 8.62 -13.21
N GLY A 669 -10.42 7.57 -13.05
CA GLY A 669 -11.06 7.25 -11.78
C GLY A 669 -10.04 7.01 -10.66
N GLN A 670 -8.88 6.41 -10.95
CA GLN A 670 -7.80 6.25 -9.96
C GLN A 670 -7.11 7.58 -9.63
N VAL A 671 -6.89 8.45 -10.62
CA VAL A 671 -6.32 9.78 -10.39
C VAL A 671 -7.25 10.63 -9.52
N GLU A 672 -8.54 10.71 -9.89
CA GLU A 672 -9.56 11.45 -9.14
C GLU A 672 -9.70 10.93 -7.71
N GLY A 673 -9.72 9.61 -7.51
CA GLY A 673 -9.74 9.00 -6.19
C GLY A 673 -8.45 9.23 -5.38
N GLY A 674 -7.30 9.37 -6.05
CA GLY A 674 -6.03 9.78 -5.43
C GLY A 674 -6.05 11.22 -4.95
N VAL A 675 -6.54 12.13 -5.78
CA VAL A 675 -6.73 13.57 -5.43
C VAL A 675 -7.72 13.71 -4.29
N TYR A 676 -8.87 13.01 -4.36
CA TYR A 676 -9.87 13.01 -3.29
C TYR A 676 -9.25 12.64 -1.93
N MET A 677 -8.50 11.52 -1.88
CA MET A 677 -7.86 11.08 -0.64
C MET A 677 -6.80 12.08 -0.16
N GLY A 678 -6.02 12.66 -1.08
CA GLY A 678 -5.03 13.70 -0.73
C GLY A 678 -5.67 14.97 -0.17
N LEU A 679 -6.77 15.42 -0.77
CA LEU A 679 -7.56 16.55 -0.24
C LEU A 679 -8.15 16.20 1.12
N GLY A 680 -8.71 15.01 1.30
CA GLY A 680 -9.23 14.57 2.61
C GLY A 680 -8.17 14.63 3.71
N GLU A 681 -6.96 14.11 3.43
CA GLU A 681 -5.85 14.10 4.39
C GLU A 681 -5.34 15.50 4.74
N VAL A 682 -5.33 16.44 3.79
CA VAL A 682 -4.86 17.81 4.06
C VAL A 682 -5.94 18.69 4.66
N MET A 683 -7.22 18.42 4.40
CA MET A 683 -8.33 19.24 4.86
C MET A 683 -8.80 18.87 6.27
N MET A 684 -9.05 17.57 6.53
CA MET A 684 -9.86 17.24 7.70
C MET A 684 -9.67 15.83 8.27
N GLU A 685 -9.06 14.90 7.54
CA GLU A 685 -8.94 13.51 8.00
C GLU A 685 -7.84 13.36 9.05
N GLU A 686 -8.22 13.00 10.28
CA GLU A 686 -7.28 12.77 11.38
C GLU A 686 -7.80 11.73 12.37
N GLN A 687 -6.92 10.90 12.90
CA GLN A 687 -7.20 9.98 14.00
C GLN A 687 -6.78 10.62 15.33
N VAL A 688 -7.74 11.20 16.04
CA VAL A 688 -7.50 11.84 17.34
C VAL A 688 -7.81 10.87 18.46
N PHE A 689 -6.85 10.73 19.38
CA PHE A 689 -7.02 9.95 20.61
C PHE A 689 -7.10 10.88 21.81
N ARG A 690 -7.97 10.54 22.76
CA ARG A 690 -8.08 11.22 24.03
C ARG A 690 -7.87 10.27 25.19
N ARG A 691 -7.19 10.73 26.23
CA ARG A 691 -7.09 10.00 27.48
C ARG A 691 -8.30 10.31 28.35
N LEU A 692 -9.05 9.28 28.71
CA LEU A 692 -10.13 9.43 29.68
C LEU A 692 -9.57 9.73 31.07
N PRO A 693 -10.31 10.45 31.95
CA PRO A 693 -9.93 10.62 33.34
C PRO A 693 -9.69 9.28 34.05
N ARG A 694 -8.74 9.25 34.99
CA ARG A 694 -8.39 8.02 35.73
C ARG A 694 -9.59 7.35 36.40
N HIS A 695 -10.52 8.13 36.96
CA HIS A 695 -11.73 7.58 37.57
C HIS A 695 -12.73 6.96 36.56
N LEU A 696 -12.56 7.18 35.27
CA LEU A 696 -13.29 6.58 34.15
C LEU A 696 -12.48 5.55 33.39
N SER A 697 -11.45 4.94 33.95
CA SER A 697 -10.53 3.94 33.36
C SER A 697 -9.15 4.45 32.94
N GLY A 698 -8.94 5.75 32.74
CA GLY A 698 -7.67 6.29 32.20
C GLY A 698 -7.38 5.85 30.76
N ALA A 699 -8.36 5.24 30.08
CA ALA A 699 -8.19 4.68 28.75
C ALA A 699 -7.81 5.73 27.71
N LEU A 700 -6.95 5.34 26.78
CA LEU A 700 -6.65 6.08 25.54
C LEU A 700 -7.61 5.58 24.47
N VAL A 701 -8.62 6.37 24.14
CA VAL A 701 -9.69 5.99 23.21
C VAL A 701 -9.72 6.87 21.99
N HIS A 702 -10.12 6.29 20.85
CA HIS A 702 -10.35 7.04 19.63
C HIS A 702 -11.50 8.05 19.86
N LYS A 703 -11.28 9.31 19.52
CA LYS A 703 -12.27 10.37 19.76
C LYS A 703 -13.45 10.31 18.80
N PHE A 704 -13.22 9.88 17.59
CA PHE A 704 -14.16 9.92 16.46
C PHE A 704 -14.26 8.58 15.74
N PRO A 705 -14.73 7.48 16.39
CA PRO A 705 -14.80 6.16 15.77
C PRO A 705 -16.03 5.97 14.87
N SER A 706 -16.50 7.00 14.19
CA SER A 706 -17.66 6.95 13.31
C SER A 706 -17.50 7.86 12.11
N VAL A 707 -18.16 7.53 11.00
CA VAL A 707 -18.19 8.39 9.80
C VAL A 707 -18.99 9.67 9.98
N LEU A 708 -19.73 9.79 11.09
CA LEU A 708 -20.42 11.03 11.45
C LEU A 708 -19.44 12.08 11.99
N GLU A 709 -18.45 11.65 12.75
CA GLU A 709 -17.53 12.55 13.46
C GLU A 709 -16.14 12.57 12.84
N TYR A 710 -15.65 11.46 12.31
CA TYR A 710 -14.46 11.44 11.47
C TYR A 710 -14.80 12.07 10.12
N LYS A 711 -14.28 13.26 9.89
CA LYS A 711 -14.60 14.02 8.68
C LYS A 711 -13.80 13.52 7.49
N SER A 712 -14.47 13.38 6.36
CA SER A 712 -13.90 13.14 5.05
C SER A 712 -14.66 14.02 4.05
N PRO A 713 -14.05 14.52 2.97
CA PRO A 713 -14.74 15.38 2.02
C PRO A 713 -15.96 14.67 1.41
N THR A 714 -17.02 15.41 1.21
CA THR A 714 -18.13 15.01 0.36
C THR A 714 -17.83 15.36 -1.09
N PHE A 715 -18.68 14.95 -2.03
CA PHE A 715 -18.48 15.34 -3.43
C PHE A 715 -18.65 16.87 -3.64
N GLU A 716 -19.37 17.56 -2.77
CA GLU A 716 -19.55 19.03 -2.81
C GLU A 716 -18.27 19.77 -2.38
N ASP A 717 -17.42 19.14 -1.57
CA ASP A 717 -16.12 19.69 -1.17
C ASP A 717 -15.05 19.52 -2.26
N MET A 718 -15.35 18.75 -3.31
CA MET A 718 -14.38 18.46 -4.36
C MET A 718 -14.35 19.56 -5.41
N PRO A 719 -13.19 20.15 -5.68
CA PRO A 719 -13.05 21.18 -6.72
C PRO A 719 -13.09 20.53 -8.12
N PRO A 720 -13.31 21.34 -9.17
CA PRO A 720 -13.02 20.91 -10.53
C PRO A 720 -11.58 20.40 -10.66
N MET A 721 -11.41 19.32 -11.42
CA MET A 721 -10.11 18.72 -11.67
C MET A 721 -9.79 18.71 -13.16
N THR A 722 -8.54 19.03 -13.50
CA THR A 722 -8.00 18.87 -14.85
C THR A 722 -6.88 17.83 -14.79
N THR A 723 -7.11 16.68 -15.41
CA THR A 723 -6.18 15.54 -15.40
C THR A 723 -5.42 15.44 -16.72
N TYR A 724 -4.10 15.28 -16.63
CA TYR A 724 -3.22 15.01 -17.76
C TYR A 724 -2.60 13.63 -17.59
N LEU A 725 -2.83 12.72 -18.52
CA LEU A 725 -2.14 11.44 -18.57
C LEU A 725 -0.88 11.60 -19.42
N ILE A 726 0.25 11.39 -18.80
CA ILE A 726 1.56 11.42 -19.46
C ILE A 726 1.94 9.98 -19.77
N GLU A 727 2.07 9.67 -21.05
CA GLU A 727 2.58 8.38 -21.51
C GLU A 727 4.11 8.46 -21.70
N GLU A 728 4.84 7.83 -20.80
CA GLU A 728 6.28 7.57 -20.87
C GLU A 728 6.47 6.07 -20.67
N PRO A 729 6.28 5.25 -21.73
CA PRO A 729 6.26 3.79 -21.62
C PRO A 729 7.53 3.23 -21.00
N ASP A 730 7.38 2.30 -20.03
CA ASP A 730 8.50 1.65 -19.38
C ASP A 730 8.63 0.20 -19.88
N PRO A 731 9.83 -0.23 -20.30
CA PRO A 731 10.05 -1.58 -20.84
C PRO A 731 9.79 -2.70 -19.80
N GLN A 732 9.70 -2.38 -18.52
CA GLN A 732 9.35 -3.35 -17.47
C GLN A 732 7.85 -3.58 -17.35
N GLY A 733 7.00 -2.71 -17.87
CA GLY A 733 5.54 -2.83 -17.79
C GLY A 733 4.91 -3.55 -18.98
N PRO A 734 3.78 -4.24 -18.81
CA PRO A 734 3.03 -4.83 -19.90
C PRO A 734 2.59 -3.71 -20.85
N PHE A 735 2.91 -3.81 -22.14
CA PHE A 735 2.73 -2.75 -23.15
C PHE A 735 3.37 -1.40 -22.77
N GLY A 736 4.25 -1.37 -21.77
CA GLY A 736 4.86 -0.15 -21.24
C GLY A 736 4.09 0.52 -20.10
N ALA A 737 3.08 -0.11 -19.53
CA ALA A 737 2.25 0.47 -18.47
C ALA A 737 2.98 0.59 -17.12
N LYS A 738 2.72 1.68 -16.42
CA LYS A 738 3.12 1.95 -15.04
C LYS A 738 1.91 1.91 -14.09
N GLU A 739 2.15 2.17 -12.81
CA GLU A 739 1.08 2.26 -11.82
C GLU A 739 0.29 3.57 -11.94
N VAL A 740 -0.92 3.58 -11.38
CA VAL A 740 -1.76 4.76 -11.21
C VAL A 740 -2.49 4.76 -9.86
N GLY A 741 -2.30 3.70 -9.10
CA GLY A 741 -3.06 3.48 -7.86
C GLY A 741 -2.69 4.41 -6.71
N GLN A 742 -1.45 4.85 -6.60
CA GLN A 742 -0.93 5.54 -5.42
C GLN A 742 -0.22 6.87 -5.73
N GLY A 743 0.49 6.97 -6.84
CA GLY A 743 1.25 8.17 -7.23
C GLY A 743 0.45 9.47 -7.25
N PRO A 744 -0.79 9.51 -7.76
CA PRO A 744 -1.58 10.74 -7.85
C PRO A 744 -1.92 11.42 -6.52
N LEU A 745 -1.91 10.68 -5.41
CA LEU A 745 -2.16 11.24 -4.08
C LEU A 745 -1.00 12.13 -3.60
N LEU A 746 0.24 11.77 -3.91
CA LEU A 746 1.44 12.29 -3.26
C LEU A 746 1.66 13.80 -3.39
N PRO A 747 1.44 14.44 -4.56
CA PRO A 747 1.69 15.87 -4.72
C PRO A 747 0.55 16.76 -4.17
N VAL A 748 -0.61 16.21 -3.81
CA VAL A 748 -1.80 17.01 -3.49
C VAL A 748 -1.62 17.79 -2.19
N MET A 749 -1.25 17.10 -1.11
CA MET A 749 -1.14 17.73 0.22
C MET A 749 -0.09 18.84 0.26
N PRO A 750 1.15 18.63 -0.26
CA PRO A 750 2.13 19.70 -0.27
C PRO A 750 1.76 20.85 -1.22
N ALA A 751 1.08 20.57 -2.35
CA ALA A 751 0.61 21.61 -3.25
C ALA A 751 -0.42 22.54 -2.55
N VAL A 752 -1.33 21.97 -1.74
CA VAL A 752 -2.27 22.77 -0.93
C VAL A 752 -1.52 23.64 0.09
N ALA A 753 -0.57 23.07 0.84
CA ALA A 753 0.21 23.86 1.82
C ALA A 753 0.98 25.00 1.16
N ASN A 754 1.56 24.78 -0.02
CA ASN A 754 2.25 25.79 -0.81
C ASN A 754 1.28 26.83 -1.37
N ALA A 755 0.06 26.44 -1.76
CA ALA A 755 -0.99 27.37 -2.21
C ALA A 755 -1.48 28.28 -1.08
N ILE A 756 -1.64 27.77 0.13
CA ILE A 756 -2.01 28.56 1.31
C ILE A 756 -0.92 29.61 1.61
N TRP A 757 0.35 29.24 1.47
CA TRP A 757 1.44 30.22 1.60
C TRP A 757 1.35 31.31 0.53
N ASP A 758 1.10 30.98 -0.72
CA ASP A 758 0.96 31.94 -1.81
C ASP A 758 -0.25 32.88 -1.59
N ALA A 759 -1.34 32.35 -1.00
CA ALA A 759 -2.57 33.09 -0.74
C ALA A 759 -2.43 34.11 0.39
N VAL A 760 -1.80 33.75 1.52
CA VAL A 760 -1.80 34.58 2.74
C VAL A 760 -0.44 34.74 3.42
N GLY A 761 0.60 34.12 2.91
CA GLY A 761 1.98 34.17 3.40
C GLY A 761 2.20 33.40 4.71
N VAL A 762 1.40 32.39 5.00
CA VAL A 762 1.51 31.55 6.20
C VAL A 762 2.01 30.15 5.81
N ARG A 763 3.09 29.68 6.43
CA ARG A 763 3.55 28.30 6.30
C ARG A 763 2.88 27.40 7.34
N VAL A 764 2.17 26.37 6.88
CA VAL A 764 1.64 25.34 7.75
C VAL A 764 2.45 24.06 7.51
N ASP A 765 3.30 23.70 8.47
CA ASP A 765 4.27 22.61 8.38
C ASP A 765 3.70 21.30 8.95
N GLN A 766 2.40 21.13 8.88
CA GLN A 766 1.69 19.91 9.28
C GLN A 766 0.38 19.72 8.53
N VAL A 767 -0.11 18.48 8.51
CA VAL A 767 -1.44 18.10 8.00
C VAL A 767 -2.18 17.29 9.07
N PRO A 768 -3.54 17.41 9.11
CA PRO A 768 -4.39 18.31 8.31
C PRO A 768 -4.19 19.79 8.64
N ILE A 769 -4.62 20.67 7.71
CA ILE A 769 -4.49 22.12 7.85
C ILE A 769 -5.82 22.70 8.32
N HIS A 770 -5.95 22.94 9.61
CA HIS A 770 -7.15 23.51 10.21
C HIS A 770 -7.13 25.04 10.19
N PRO A 771 -8.31 25.71 10.14
CA PRO A 771 -8.42 27.17 10.10
C PRO A 771 -7.65 27.89 11.19
N HIS A 772 -7.65 27.37 12.42
CA HIS A 772 -6.94 27.96 13.56
C HIS A 772 -5.42 28.03 13.37
N MET A 773 -4.84 27.14 12.54
CA MET A 773 -3.41 27.13 12.25
C MET A 773 -3.02 28.32 11.36
N ILE A 774 -3.86 28.61 10.37
CA ILE A 774 -3.71 29.76 9.48
C ILE A 774 -3.86 31.04 10.29
N LEU A 775 -4.91 31.14 11.14
CA LEU A 775 -5.12 32.32 12.02
C LEU A 775 -3.94 32.58 12.94
N LYS A 776 -3.37 31.53 13.57
CA LYS A 776 -2.17 31.66 14.42
C LYS A 776 -0.96 32.14 13.62
N GLY A 777 -0.79 31.65 12.40
CA GLY A 777 0.26 32.14 11.49
C GLY A 777 0.07 33.60 11.09
N LEU A 778 -1.16 34.05 10.79
CA LEU A 778 -1.50 35.44 10.49
C LEU A 778 -1.29 36.37 11.70
N GLN A 779 -1.67 35.91 12.89
CA GLN A 779 -1.41 36.63 14.13
C GLN A 779 0.10 36.80 14.38
N ALA A 780 0.90 35.77 14.19
CA ALA A 780 2.35 35.83 14.28
C ALA A 780 2.93 36.84 13.26
N LYS A 781 2.45 36.81 12.01
CA LYS A 781 2.83 37.77 10.95
C LYS A 781 2.53 39.21 11.35
N ALA A 782 1.34 39.45 11.89
CA ALA A 782 0.96 40.80 12.36
C ALA A 782 1.83 41.30 13.53
N GLN A 783 2.42 40.40 14.30
CA GLN A 783 3.32 40.69 15.42
C GLN A 783 4.80 40.77 14.99
N GLY A 784 5.12 40.62 13.68
CA GLY A 784 6.49 40.60 13.16
C GLY A 784 7.27 39.32 13.47
N ALA A 785 6.57 38.25 13.91
CA ALA A 785 7.14 36.93 14.14
C ALA A 785 7.00 36.08 12.88
N PRO A 786 7.75 34.93 12.77
CA PRO A 786 7.63 34.03 11.65
C PRO A 786 6.18 33.58 11.44
N ALA A 787 5.65 33.80 10.25
CA ALA A 787 4.28 33.44 9.87
C ALA A 787 4.16 31.91 9.59
N ARG A 788 4.24 31.10 10.65
CA ARG A 788 4.21 29.65 10.52
C ARG A 788 3.42 28.98 11.65
N PHE A 789 2.91 27.78 11.35
CA PHE A 789 2.35 26.83 12.30
C PHE A 789 2.90 25.43 12.02
N GLY A 790 3.27 24.71 13.08
CA GLY A 790 3.81 23.35 12.99
C GLY A 790 4.79 23.02 14.10
N PRO A 791 5.41 21.84 14.08
CA PRO A 791 6.35 21.41 15.09
C PRO A 791 7.56 22.36 15.15
N LYS A 792 8.10 22.58 16.35
CA LYS A 792 9.22 23.50 16.57
C LYS A 792 10.58 22.83 16.43
N ALA A 793 10.67 21.57 16.83
CA ALA A 793 11.91 20.82 16.82
C ALA A 793 11.63 19.33 16.62
N PHE A 794 12.64 18.62 16.14
CA PHE A 794 12.68 17.17 16.15
C PHE A 794 13.34 16.73 17.48
N PRO A 795 12.82 15.68 18.17
CA PRO A 795 13.41 15.23 19.43
C PRO A 795 14.83 14.69 19.22
N GLU A 796 15.66 14.77 20.25
CA GLU A 796 16.94 14.09 20.24
C GLU A 796 16.72 12.58 20.31
N ILE A 797 17.20 11.86 19.30
CA ILE A 797 17.07 10.40 19.19
C ILE A 797 18.45 9.83 18.91
N ASP A 798 18.87 8.88 19.72
CA ASP A 798 20.01 8.04 19.38
C ASP A 798 19.57 6.98 18.34
N PHE A 799 19.98 7.17 17.10
CA PHE A 799 19.68 6.24 16.01
C PHE A 799 20.62 5.04 15.95
N GLY A 800 21.56 4.94 16.89
CA GLY A 800 22.53 3.86 16.93
C GLY A 800 23.59 3.95 15.82
N GLU A 801 24.24 2.82 15.53
CA GLU A 801 25.28 2.75 14.51
C GLU A 801 24.73 3.00 13.11
N THR A 802 25.31 3.97 12.40
CA THR A 802 24.95 4.30 11.03
C THR A 802 25.63 3.35 10.04
N LEU A 803 24.86 2.73 9.15
CA LEU A 803 25.38 1.95 8.05
C LEU A 803 25.93 2.88 6.96
N LEU A 804 27.20 2.75 6.62
CA LEU A 804 27.88 3.54 5.60
C LEU A 804 27.88 2.77 4.27
N VAL A 805 27.14 3.26 3.28
CA VAL A 805 26.99 2.62 1.99
C VAL A 805 27.59 3.55 0.92
N PRO A 806 28.64 3.12 0.19
CA PRO A 806 29.13 3.90 -0.95
C PRO A 806 28.05 4.12 -1.98
N THR A 807 28.02 5.30 -2.61
CA THR A 807 27.12 5.57 -3.74
C THR A 807 27.58 4.81 -4.99
N PRO A 808 26.74 4.67 -6.04
CA PRO A 808 27.18 4.09 -7.31
C PRO A 808 28.38 4.80 -7.91
N ASP A 809 28.50 6.11 -7.77
CA ASP A 809 29.62 6.93 -8.28
C ASP A 809 30.92 6.67 -7.51
N GLU A 810 30.84 6.29 -6.23
CA GLU A 810 31.99 5.86 -5.43
C GLU A 810 32.36 4.39 -5.66
N GLY A 811 31.54 3.65 -6.39
CA GLY A 811 31.74 2.24 -6.71
C GLY A 811 31.22 1.28 -5.63
N GLY A 812 31.52 -0.01 -5.81
CA GLY A 812 31.00 -1.07 -4.96
C GLY A 812 29.74 -1.74 -5.50
N ASP A 813 28.98 -2.36 -4.63
CA ASP A 813 27.76 -3.12 -4.96
C ASP A 813 26.56 -2.76 -4.06
N GLY A 814 26.62 -1.63 -3.36
CA GLY A 814 25.61 -1.22 -2.39
C GLY A 814 25.65 -1.98 -1.06
N THR A 815 26.72 -2.69 -0.75
CA THR A 815 26.94 -3.27 0.56
C THR A 815 27.50 -2.23 1.53
N ALA A 816 26.99 -2.18 2.76
CA ALA A 816 27.55 -1.30 3.78
C ALA A 816 28.95 -1.72 4.16
N ILE A 817 29.92 -0.79 4.11
CA ILE A 817 31.35 -1.08 4.38
C ILE A 817 31.62 -1.42 5.86
N ASN A 818 30.75 -0.97 6.76
CA ASN A 818 30.83 -1.22 8.20
C ASN A 818 29.81 -2.27 8.71
N ASP A 819 29.05 -2.95 7.83
CA ASP A 819 28.14 -4.01 8.27
C ASP A 819 28.89 -5.33 8.49
N TYR A 820 29.35 -5.56 9.69
CA TYR A 820 30.01 -6.80 10.10
C TYR A 820 29.11 -8.05 9.93
N ARG A 821 27.79 -7.91 10.10
CA ARG A 821 26.82 -9.00 9.93
C ARG A 821 26.68 -9.42 8.47
N GLU A 822 26.78 -8.48 7.54
CA GLU A 822 26.76 -8.77 6.10
C GLU A 822 28.08 -9.42 5.66
N LYS A 823 29.21 -8.97 6.22
CA LYS A 823 30.52 -9.60 6.00
C LYS A 823 30.54 -11.06 6.49
N LEU A 824 29.95 -11.36 7.63
CA LEU A 824 29.79 -12.74 8.12
C LEU A 824 28.89 -13.57 7.21
N ARG A 825 27.78 -13.01 6.70
CA ARG A 825 26.89 -13.69 5.75
C ARG A 825 27.55 -13.92 4.38
N SER A 826 28.33 -12.98 3.87
CA SER A 826 29.08 -13.12 2.62
C SER A 826 30.22 -14.13 2.77
N GLY A 827 30.93 -14.16 3.91
CA GLY A 827 31.92 -15.19 4.22
C GLY A 827 31.33 -16.60 4.33
N MET A 828 30.13 -16.73 4.89
CA MET A 828 29.38 -18.00 4.89
C MET A 828 28.89 -18.43 3.49
N ARG A 829 28.62 -17.47 2.60
CA ARG A 829 28.26 -17.75 1.20
C ARG A 829 29.43 -18.24 0.36
N SER A 830 30.63 -17.74 0.61
CA SER A 830 31.83 -18.14 -0.14
C SER A 830 32.31 -19.55 0.25
N SER A 831 31.99 -20.02 1.45
CA SER A 831 32.46 -21.33 1.96
C SER A 831 31.45 -22.48 1.76
N ALA A 832 30.18 -22.21 1.46
CA ALA A 832 29.10 -23.19 1.46
C ALA A 832 28.32 -23.37 0.15
N GLY A 833 28.57 -22.61 -0.90
CA GLY A 833 27.90 -22.80 -2.22
C GLY A 833 26.37 -22.78 -2.26
N THR A 834 25.68 -22.79 -1.10
CA THR A 834 24.23 -22.81 -0.98
C THR A 834 23.76 -21.99 0.23
N MET A 835 22.78 -21.11 0.02
CA MET A 835 22.13 -20.37 1.12
C MET A 835 21.33 -21.34 1.99
N MET A 836 21.74 -21.54 3.24
CA MET A 836 20.86 -22.10 4.27
C MET A 836 19.78 -21.10 4.62
N THR A 837 18.52 -21.49 4.54
CA THR A 837 17.39 -20.72 5.04
C THR A 837 17.46 -20.61 6.57
N ARG A 838 16.79 -19.60 7.17
CA ARG A 838 16.68 -19.50 8.63
C ARG A 838 16.06 -20.75 9.25
N GLU A 839 15.15 -21.40 8.53
CA GLU A 839 14.53 -22.67 8.93
C GLU A 839 15.55 -23.82 8.96
N GLU A 840 16.37 -23.93 7.92
CA GLU A 840 17.48 -24.92 7.88
C GLU A 840 18.52 -24.64 8.97
N ALA A 841 18.81 -23.35 9.26
CA ALA A 841 19.70 -22.98 10.36
C ALA A 841 19.09 -23.29 11.74
N LEU A 842 17.77 -23.09 11.93
CA LEU A 842 17.02 -23.48 13.11
C LEU A 842 16.89 -24.99 13.24
N GLN A 843 16.65 -25.70 12.15
CA GLN A 843 16.58 -27.16 12.10
C GLN A 843 17.95 -27.79 12.41
N LYS A 844 19.03 -27.21 11.89
CA LYS A 844 20.41 -27.61 12.20
C LYS A 844 20.78 -27.33 13.66
N LYS A 845 20.29 -26.23 14.24
CA LYS A 845 20.43 -25.92 15.66
C LYS A 845 19.61 -26.87 16.54
N ARG A 846 18.40 -27.24 16.15
CA ARG A 846 17.57 -28.26 16.82
C ARG A 846 18.18 -29.66 16.72
N LEU A 847 18.68 -30.04 15.54
CA LEU A 847 19.40 -31.30 15.38
C LEU A 847 20.69 -31.36 16.21
N ALA A 848 21.46 -30.28 16.26
CA ALA A 848 22.67 -30.20 17.07
C ALA A 848 22.37 -30.25 18.57
N ALA A 849 21.28 -29.65 19.05
CA ALA A 849 20.81 -29.77 20.42
C ALA A 849 20.37 -31.21 20.74
N LEU A 850 19.59 -31.83 19.87
CA LEU A 850 19.18 -33.25 20.01
C LEU A 850 20.35 -34.22 19.98
N THR A 851 21.41 -33.95 19.20
CA THR A 851 22.62 -34.79 19.16
C THR A 851 23.55 -34.58 20.35
N THR A 852 23.45 -33.45 21.05
CA THR A 852 24.18 -33.16 22.28
C THR A 852 23.51 -33.89 23.46
N ASP A 853 22.18 -33.94 23.51
CA ASP A 853 21.44 -34.68 24.54
C ASP A 853 21.57 -36.20 24.41
N LEU A 854 21.80 -36.72 23.19
CA LEU A 854 22.02 -38.17 22.94
C LEU A 854 23.47 -38.61 23.21
N LYS A 855 24.41 -37.70 23.43
CA LYS A 855 25.80 -38.00 23.81
C LYS A 855 26.06 -37.85 25.32
N GLY A 856 25.05 -37.41 26.07
CA GLY A 856 25.09 -37.26 27.53
C GLY A 856 24.19 -38.26 28.28
N ALA A 857 23.63 -39.27 27.62
CA ALA A 857 22.88 -40.37 28.23
C ALA A 857 23.68 -41.69 28.18
#